data_e9540fadefc7830155362080ae76071a
#
_entry.id   e9540fadefc7830155362080ae76071a
#
_cell.length_a   1.000
_cell.length_b   1.000
_cell.length_c   1.000
_cell.angle_alpha   90.00
_cell.angle_beta   90.00
_cell.angle_gamma   90.00
#
_symmetry.space_group_name_H-M   'P 1'
#
loop_
_entity.id
_entity.type
_entity.pdbx_description
1 polymer ?
#
loop_
_entity_poly.entity_id
_entity_poly.type
_entity_poly.pdbx_seq_one_letter_code
_entity_poly.pdbx_strand_id
1 'polypeptide(L)'
;MFNRMFSWSFVAAACVAGSFPALSRGQEGAAQSGSAAVKVPAASLLMARQEVGETRLDRSFKNGELSIGGKKYAAGIGTHATSMIPLPVPEGSGSRVWKLEGACGIDDGTDGDGSVEFRVMSGSEVLWSSGVMKRGMPAKKFSVPVAENGIRHLYLMADRVENNSYDHADWVDLVWKTGGEPQGMKGAVVNAAKFGMIPGVRKDQGPALRSAISSLRKQGGGVLNIPRGVYHFYPEGALNMSFNISNHDQPLVHPVCVTLTDLRNVRVEGNGSLFLFHGKVVPLLVMDSENVSINRLSVDYERSYCTEARVLNADDRSTEVEIDKKAYPYEIRNNRFVFLGEGWEEGMGSCMAFEKGTGHIIANTSDMGWNGRVEPLGGNRLRLDWNLKQKGIKPGDTLVLRNYNRPHPGCVVYRARKTVLNDVALHQSTGMALLVQRSEDFHMKGGGVMVRKGTGRVHTAGADATHFSNTRGEIVVEKALFEGMMDDAINVHSTCLGVTEVVDGHTLKCKYMHRQAVGFEVFLPGEKIRFINGPTLEPGSTATVKTAVKKSSTELVITLEEPLPPSVKAGDAVENADFYPSVVFRNNIVRNNRARGSLFTTPEKVLVEGNLFDHSSGAAILLAGDAQGWYESGACHEVVIRRNTFINNLTSRYQFTNAIISIYPEVKQLNKQKDYYHRNVLIENNVFKTFDVPLLFAISTDNLKFVNNKIIYNNDFRGWGQKPFQFRRCANILIKNNKVQPPRTWSIEDCKLENTPADQVRIEN
;
A
#
# COMPACT_ATOMS: atom_id res chain seq x y z
N MET A 1 -43.78 43.27 3.65
CA MET A 1 -44.62 42.94 4.83
C MET A 1 -44.58 41.43 5.07
N PHE A 2 -44.26 41.07 6.28
CA PHE A 2 -44.26 39.77 6.91
C PHE A 2 -43.06 38.87 6.70
N ASN A 3 -42.10 39.02 7.62
CA ASN A 3 -41.16 38.04 8.17
C ASN A 3 -41.89 36.75 8.68
N ARG A 4 -41.32 35.58 8.40
CA ARG A 4 -41.35 34.46 9.35
C ARG A 4 -40.01 33.78 9.41
N MET A 5 -39.35 33.94 10.54
CA MET A 5 -38.20 33.18 11.03
C MET A 5 -38.64 31.71 11.24
N PHE A 6 -37.81 30.78 10.78
CA PHE A 6 -37.81 29.42 11.31
C PHE A 6 -36.50 29.17 12.03
N SER A 7 -36.68 28.94 13.33
CA SER A 7 -35.62 28.55 14.25
C SER A 7 -35.12 27.14 13.95
N TRP A 8 -33.81 26.98 13.83
CA TRP A 8 -33.18 25.68 13.78
C TRP A 8 -32.80 25.25 15.19
N SER A 9 -33.44 24.18 15.67
CA SER A 9 -33.04 23.50 16.89
C SER A 9 -31.83 22.64 16.61
N PHE A 10 -30.72 22.95 17.25
CA PHE A 10 -29.56 22.09 17.32
C PHE A 10 -29.88 20.82 18.13
N VAL A 11 -29.91 19.66 17.49
CA VAL A 11 -29.78 18.38 18.16
C VAL A 11 -28.31 18.07 18.29
N ALA A 12 -27.79 18.19 19.51
CA ALA A 12 -26.46 17.74 19.85
C ALA A 12 -26.43 16.20 19.79
N ALA A 13 -25.79 15.64 18.77
CA ALA A 13 -25.44 14.25 18.75
C ALA A 13 -24.29 14.03 19.73
N ALA A 14 -24.58 13.30 20.81
CA ALA A 14 -23.57 12.84 21.75
C ALA A 14 -22.62 11.86 21.03
N CYS A 15 -21.35 12.26 20.89
CA CYS A 15 -20.29 11.33 20.54
C CYS A 15 -20.15 10.30 21.65
N VAL A 16 -20.59 9.08 21.38
CA VAL A 16 -20.23 7.93 22.19
C VAL A 16 -18.77 7.62 21.88
N ALA A 17 -17.88 8.00 22.76
CA ALA A 17 -16.50 7.58 22.76
C ALA A 17 -16.46 6.07 23.06
N GLY A 18 -16.35 5.24 22.01
CA GLY A 18 -16.04 3.83 22.14
C GLY A 18 -14.65 3.69 22.72
N SER A 19 -14.55 3.43 24.01
CA SER A 19 -13.31 3.08 24.70
C SER A 19 -12.81 1.72 24.18
N PHE A 20 -11.53 1.67 23.83
CA PHE A 20 -10.79 0.42 23.65
C PHE A 20 -11.00 -0.48 24.88
N PRO A 21 -11.14 -1.80 24.71
CA PRO A 21 -11.12 -2.68 25.87
C PRO A 21 -9.73 -2.52 26.53
N ALA A 22 -9.75 -1.94 27.73
CA ALA A 22 -8.60 -1.94 28.61
C ALA A 22 -8.30 -3.41 28.94
N LEU A 23 -7.08 -3.84 28.62
CA LEU A 23 -6.49 -5.03 29.23
C LEU A 23 -6.69 -4.91 30.76
N SER A 24 -7.28 -5.94 31.35
CA SER A 24 -7.70 -6.06 32.73
C SER A 24 -6.83 -5.27 33.73
N ARG A 25 -7.47 -4.39 34.52
CA ARG A 25 -6.87 -3.78 35.69
C ARG A 25 -6.49 -4.87 36.68
N GLY A 26 -5.19 -5.21 36.70
CA GLY A 26 -4.56 -5.82 37.84
C GLY A 26 -4.38 -4.75 38.92
N GLN A 27 -4.76 -5.08 40.13
CA GLN A 27 -4.75 -4.30 41.37
C GLN A 27 -3.62 -3.26 41.48
N GLU A 28 -4.01 -2.04 41.87
CA GLU A 28 -3.08 -1.02 42.37
C GLU A 28 -2.34 -1.52 43.62
N GLY A 29 -1.07 -1.84 43.42
CA GLY A 29 -0.12 -2.10 44.48
C GLY A 29 0.93 -1.02 44.50
N ALA A 30 1.26 -0.54 45.69
CA ALA A 30 2.16 0.55 46.02
C ALA A 30 3.49 0.56 45.25
N ALA A 31 3.95 1.76 44.90
CA ALA A 31 5.20 2.06 44.20
C ALA A 31 6.43 1.42 44.86
N GLN A 32 6.93 0.33 44.30
CA GLN A 32 8.28 -0.13 44.48
C GLN A 32 9.07 0.10 43.19
N SER A 33 10.32 0.59 43.31
CA SER A 33 11.31 0.64 42.25
C SER A 33 11.58 -0.80 41.74
N GLY A 34 10.84 -1.26 40.75
CA GLY A 34 10.85 -2.66 40.33
C GLY A 34 11.34 -2.79 38.88
N SER A 35 12.22 -3.76 38.66
CA SER A 35 12.49 -4.29 37.33
C SER A 35 11.39 -5.29 36.97
N ALA A 36 10.78 -5.13 35.79
CA ALA A 36 9.85 -6.10 35.24
C ALA A 36 10.51 -6.82 34.05
N ALA A 37 10.46 -8.16 34.02
CA ALA A 37 10.90 -8.92 32.86
C ALA A 37 10.11 -8.45 31.62
N VAL A 38 10.79 -8.35 30.47
CA VAL A 38 10.12 -8.01 29.20
C VAL A 38 9.20 -9.17 28.81
N LYS A 39 7.92 -8.97 28.94
CA LYS A 39 6.95 -9.86 28.32
C LYS A 39 6.87 -9.49 26.85
N VAL A 40 7.56 -10.24 25.97
CA VAL A 40 7.46 -10.05 24.51
C VAL A 40 6.05 -10.41 24.07
N PRO A 41 5.24 -9.46 23.57
CA PRO A 41 3.89 -9.79 23.11
C PRO A 41 3.93 -10.68 21.87
N ALA A 42 2.96 -11.58 21.72
CA ALA A 42 2.81 -12.38 20.51
C ALA A 42 2.73 -11.51 19.23
N ALA A 43 2.14 -10.33 19.34
CA ALA A 43 2.10 -9.33 18.27
C ALA A 43 3.50 -8.92 17.77
N SER A 44 4.49 -8.79 18.65
CA SER A 44 5.88 -8.48 18.26
C SER A 44 6.47 -9.55 17.34
N LEU A 45 6.22 -10.82 17.63
CA LEU A 45 6.68 -11.93 16.79
C LEU A 45 5.93 -12.01 15.47
N LEU A 46 4.63 -11.68 15.45
CA LEU A 46 3.85 -11.59 14.21
C LEU A 46 4.34 -10.46 13.29
N MET A 47 4.67 -9.31 13.87
CA MET A 47 5.20 -8.15 13.15
C MET A 47 6.69 -8.29 12.79
N ALA A 48 7.42 -9.20 13.46
CA ALA A 48 8.82 -9.43 13.18
C ALA A 48 9.03 -9.95 11.77
N ARG A 49 10.09 -9.47 11.13
CA ARG A 49 10.56 -9.98 9.84
C ARG A 49 12.02 -10.35 9.94
N GLN A 50 12.35 -11.50 9.34
CA GLN A 50 13.74 -11.94 9.22
C GLN A 50 13.99 -12.59 7.86
N GLU A 51 15.25 -12.71 7.51
CA GLU A 51 15.69 -13.19 6.21
C GLU A 51 15.41 -14.68 6.02
N VAL A 52 15.66 -15.48 7.06
CA VAL A 52 15.54 -16.93 7.01
C VAL A 52 14.71 -17.43 8.18
N GLY A 53 13.72 -18.28 7.93
CA GLY A 53 12.87 -18.91 8.94
C GLY A 53 12.06 -17.92 9.77
N GLU A 54 11.78 -18.23 11.02
CA GLU A 54 10.89 -17.45 11.92
C GLU A 54 11.56 -17.15 13.27
N THR A 55 11.22 -15.99 13.85
CA THR A 55 11.60 -15.63 15.22
C THR A 55 10.96 -16.56 16.24
N ARG A 56 11.69 -16.90 17.31
CA ARG A 56 11.23 -17.80 18.37
C ARG A 56 11.35 -17.17 19.73
N LEU A 57 10.32 -17.31 20.54
CA LEU A 57 10.35 -16.89 21.94
C LEU A 57 10.92 -18.01 22.80
N ASP A 58 11.86 -17.67 23.68
CA ASP A 58 12.55 -18.55 24.65
C ASP A 58 13.21 -19.79 24.01
N ARG A 59 13.50 -19.70 22.75
CA ARG A 59 14.19 -20.72 21.96
C ARG A 59 15.13 -20.07 20.96
N SER A 60 16.21 -20.75 20.63
CA SER A 60 17.12 -20.34 19.58
C SER A 60 16.45 -20.47 18.18
N PHE A 61 17.07 -19.89 17.17
CA PHE A 61 16.60 -20.01 15.79
C PHE A 61 16.34 -21.46 15.36
N LYS A 62 17.21 -22.39 15.76
CA LYS A 62 17.06 -23.83 15.49
C LYS A 62 16.10 -24.56 16.44
N ASN A 63 15.35 -23.85 17.28
CA ASN A 63 14.42 -24.40 18.27
C ASN A 63 15.11 -25.14 19.44
N GLY A 64 16.40 -24.91 19.65
CA GLY A 64 17.16 -25.35 20.83
C GLY A 64 17.03 -24.39 21.99
N GLU A 65 17.88 -24.60 23.03
CA GLU A 65 18.04 -23.64 24.09
C GLU A 65 18.81 -22.40 23.56
N LEU A 66 18.51 -21.22 24.12
CA LEU A 66 19.29 -20.02 23.86
C LEU A 66 20.66 -20.15 24.53
N SER A 67 21.75 -20.00 23.78
CA SER A 67 23.11 -20.14 24.30
C SER A 67 24.08 -19.21 23.57
N ILE A 68 24.83 -18.39 24.32
CA ILE A 68 25.79 -17.44 23.77
C ILE A 68 27.10 -17.55 24.52
N GLY A 69 28.20 -17.86 23.82
CA GLY A 69 29.53 -17.94 24.39
C GLY A 69 29.65 -18.96 25.53
N GLY A 70 28.99 -20.11 25.41
CA GLY A 70 28.94 -21.19 26.38
C GLY A 70 27.95 -20.97 27.53
N LYS A 71 27.22 -19.86 27.58
CA LYS A 71 26.23 -19.58 28.63
C LYS A 71 24.82 -19.77 28.13
N LYS A 72 24.00 -20.58 28.83
CA LYS A 72 22.59 -20.80 28.55
C LYS A 72 21.70 -19.70 29.15
N TYR A 73 20.59 -19.39 28.50
CA TYR A 73 19.60 -18.40 28.90
C TYR A 73 18.18 -18.98 28.84
N ALA A 74 17.39 -18.68 29.87
CA ALA A 74 16.04 -19.22 30.01
C ALA A 74 14.99 -18.43 29.22
N ALA A 75 15.26 -17.15 28.96
CA ALA A 75 14.30 -16.25 28.27
C ALA A 75 14.99 -15.37 27.25
N GLY A 76 14.32 -15.15 26.13
CA GLY A 76 14.83 -14.32 25.06
C GLY A 76 14.14 -14.55 23.72
N ILE A 77 14.74 -14.05 22.66
CA ILE A 77 14.26 -14.19 21.29
C ILE A 77 15.38 -14.72 20.41
N GLY A 78 15.20 -15.91 19.84
CA GLY A 78 16.08 -16.42 18.80
C GLY A 78 15.59 -16.00 17.43
N THR A 79 16.51 -15.52 16.61
CA THR A 79 16.24 -14.97 15.29
C THR A 79 17.38 -15.28 14.31
N HIS A 80 17.26 -14.85 13.07
CA HIS A 80 18.31 -14.95 12.06
C HIS A 80 18.53 -13.58 11.41
N ALA A 81 19.75 -13.14 11.26
CA ALA A 81 20.04 -11.89 10.57
C ALA A 81 19.77 -12.02 9.04
N THR A 82 19.28 -11.01 8.30
CA THR A 82 18.84 -9.74 8.84
C THR A 82 17.45 -9.88 9.43
N SER A 83 17.26 -9.33 10.63
CA SER A 83 15.93 -9.33 11.28
C SER A 83 15.63 -8.00 11.96
N MET A 84 14.34 -7.68 12.06
CA MET A 84 13.83 -6.52 12.79
C MET A 84 12.60 -6.93 13.60
N ILE A 85 12.65 -6.74 14.90
CA ILE A 85 11.61 -7.16 15.85
C ILE A 85 11.13 -5.92 16.59
N PRO A 86 9.88 -5.46 16.42
CA PRO A 86 9.31 -4.37 17.20
C PRO A 86 9.02 -4.85 18.62
N LEU A 87 9.53 -4.13 19.61
CA LEU A 87 9.32 -4.38 21.03
C LEU A 87 8.54 -3.19 21.61
N PRO A 88 7.27 -3.37 22.03
CA PRO A 88 6.48 -2.26 22.55
C PRO A 88 7.06 -1.75 23.88
N VAL A 89 7.12 -0.42 23.98
CA VAL A 89 7.48 0.27 25.22
C VAL A 89 6.29 0.17 26.16
N PRO A 90 6.46 -0.21 27.45
CA PRO A 90 5.35 -0.32 28.39
C PRO A 90 4.57 1.01 28.51
N GLU A 91 3.25 0.91 28.51
CA GLU A 91 2.40 2.05 28.80
C GLU A 91 2.54 2.41 30.29
N GLY A 92 2.96 3.64 30.57
CA GLY A 92 3.06 4.16 31.93
C GLY A 92 2.06 5.28 32.17
N SER A 93 1.43 5.32 33.32
CA SER A 93 0.66 6.48 33.79
C SER A 93 1.62 7.60 34.15
N GLY A 94 1.84 8.56 33.23
CA GLY A 94 2.55 9.84 33.48
C GLY A 94 4.04 9.72 33.87
N SER A 95 4.87 10.52 33.29
CA SER A 95 6.20 10.93 33.82
C SER A 95 7.27 9.86 34.13
N ARG A 96 7.33 8.72 33.43
CA ARG A 96 8.43 7.76 33.67
C ARG A 96 9.28 7.54 32.42
N VAL A 97 10.60 7.62 32.56
CA VAL A 97 11.56 7.17 31.55
C VAL A 97 11.74 5.67 31.70
N TRP A 98 11.56 4.91 30.64
CA TRP A 98 11.87 3.49 30.60
C TRP A 98 13.32 3.28 30.18
N LYS A 99 13.90 2.16 30.61
CA LYS A 99 15.22 1.72 30.21
C LYS A 99 15.11 0.24 29.82
N LEU A 100 15.50 -0.07 28.59
CA LEU A 100 15.61 -1.45 28.15
C LEU A 100 17.03 -1.96 28.44
N GLU A 101 17.13 -3.02 29.22
CA GLU A 101 18.38 -3.76 29.47
C GLU A 101 18.28 -5.16 28.91
N GLY A 102 19.41 -5.73 28.53
CA GLY A 102 19.51 -7.09 28.03
C GLY A 102 20.90 -7.43 27.54
N ALA A 103 21.02 -8.55 26.86
CA ALA A 103 22.24 -8.93 26.16
C ALA A 103 21.90 -9.56 24.80
N CYS A 104 22.90 -9.65 23.93
CA CYS A 104 22.76 -10.28 22.62
C CYS A 104 24.06 -10.99 22.22
N GLY A 105 23.95 -11.88 21.24
CA GLY A 105 25.10 -12.57 20.67
C GLY A 105 24.69 -13.61 19.64
N ILE A 106 25.67 -14.24 19.04
CA ILE A 106 25.45 -15.37 18.11
C ILE A 106 25.21 -16.62 18.94
N ASP A 107 24.15 -17.38 18.58
CA ASP A 107 23.78 -18.63 19.21
C ASP A 107 24.88 -19.71 19.02
N ASP A 108 25.25 -20.40 20.10
CA ASP A 108 26.27 -21.45 20.05
C ASP A 108 25.86 -22.67 19.20
N GLY A 109 24.57 -22.88 19.00
CA GLY A 109 23.99 -23.95 18.20
C GLY A 109 24.10 -23.73 16.67
N THR A 110 24.74 -22.63 16.23
CA THR A 110 25.07 -22.47 14.81
C THR A 110 26.22 -23.38 14.39
N ASP A 111 26.20 -23.89 13.16
CA ASP A 111 27.21 -24.85 12.69
C ASP A 111 28.44 -24.18 12.04
N GLY A 112 28.46 -22.86 11.88
CA GLY A 112 29.52 -22.11 11.19
C GLY A 112 29.80 -20.74 11.78
N ASP A 113 30.63 -19.97 11.10
CA ASP A 113 31.11 -18.65 11.53
C ASP A 113 30.16 -17.54 11.06
N GLY A 114 29.07 -17.35 11.80
CA GLY A 114 28.17 -16.20 11.56
C GLY A 114 28.80 -14.88 12.02
N SER A 115 28.36 -13.76 11.41
CA SER A 115 28.80 -12.42 11.80
C SER A 115 27.62 -11.43 11.77
N VAL A 116 27.22 -10.95 12.95
CA VAL A 116 26.02 -10.13 13.15
C VAL A 116 26.36 -8.86 13.90
N GLU A 117 25.81 -7.74 13.46
CA GLU A 117 25.75 -6.50 14.24
C GLU A 117 24.35 -6.35 14.85
N PHE A 118 24.27 -6.27 16.16
CA PHE A 118 23.02 -6.05 16.89
C PHE A 118 22.84 -4.56 17.17
N ARG A 119 21.62 -4.05 16.89
CA ARG A 119 21.26 -2.65 17.15
C ARG A 119 19.95 -2.57 17.90
N VAL A 120 19.87 -1.68 18.87
CA VAL A 120 18.61 -1.24 19.48
C VAL A 120 18.28 0.12 18.88
N MET A 121 17.15 0.22 18.23
CA MET A 121 16.75 1.42 17.50
C MET A 121 15.46 2.01 18.06
N SER A 122 15.34 3.33 18.03
CA SER A 122 14.07 4.05 18.16
C SER A 122 13.79 4.76 16.84
N GLY A 123 12.78 4.27 16.15
CA GLY A 123 12.52 4.75 14.79
C GLY A 123 13.77 4.59 13.90
N SER A 124 14.35 5.71 13.50
CA SER A 124 15.58 5.74 12.69
C SER A 124 16.85 5.98 13.49
N GLU A 125 16.76 6.20 14.79
CA GLU A 125 17.91 6.46 15.66
C GLU A 125 18.47 5.14 16.19
N VAL A 126 19.75 4.89 15.94
CA VAL A 126 20.48 3.78 16.59
C VAL A 126 20.84 4.23 17.99
N LEU A 127 20.14 3.70 18.99
CA LEU A 127 20.36 4.03 20.39
C LEU A 127 21.55 3.26 20.98
N TRP A 128 21.83 2.09 20.42
CA TRP A 128 22.93 1.24 20.82
C TRP A 128 23.31 0.28 19.70
N SER A 129 24.62 -0.04 19.58
CA SER A 129 25.16 -1.04 18.66
C SER A 129 26.15 -1.95 19.37
N SER A 130 26.11 -3.23 19.04
CA SER A 130 27.10 -4.19 19.48
C SER A 130 28.46 -4.04 18.77
N GLY A 131 28.50 -3.41 17.59
CA GLY A 131 29.53 -3.73 16.61
C GLY A 131 29.43 -5.18 16.14
N VAL A 132 30.38 -5.63 15.34
CA VAL A 132 30.36 -6.98 14.77
C VAL A 132 30.61 -8.01 15.86
N MET A 133 29.69 -8.96 16.02
CA MET A 133 29.80 -10.13 16.89
C MET A 133 29.95 -11.40 16.05
N LYS A 134 30.78 -12.33 16.56
CA LYS A 134 31.03 -13.65 15.95
C LYS A 134 30.71 -14.78 16.94
N ARG A 135 30.52 -15.98 16.41
CA ARG A 135 30.30 -17.18 17.22
C ARG A 135 31.37 -17.33 18.27
N GLY A 136 30.98 -17.77 19.47
CA GLY A 136 31.87 -17.99 20.63
C GLY A 136 32.25 -16.73 21.39
N MET A 137 31.90 -15.53 20.91
CA MET A 137 32.04 -14.31 21.72
C MET A 137 31.06 -14.32 22.87
N PRO A 138 31.46 -13.80 24.06
CA PRO A 138 30.54 -13.66 25.17
C PRO A 138 29.41 -12.70 24.84
N ALA A 139 28.22 -12.94 25.42
CA ALA A 139 27.06 -12.09 25.22
C ALA A 139 27.37 -10.63 25.58
N LYS A 140 27.04 -9.71 24.68
CA LYS A 140 27.24 -8.27 24.83
C LYS A 140 26.02 -7.64 25.49
N LYS A 141 26.23 -7.11 26.70
CA LYS A 141 25.17 -6.42 27.45
C LYS A 141 24.89 -5.04 26.90
N PHE A 142 23.64 -4.62 26.99
CA PHE A 142 23.22 -3.26 26.66
C PHE A 142 22.28 -2.68 27.72
N SER A 143 22.17 -1.36 27.70
CA SER A 143 21.33 -0.60 28.60
C SER A 143 20.95 0.71 27.91
N VAL A 144 19.71 0.78 27.42
CA VAL A 144 19.24 1.83 26.55
C VAL A 144 18.10 2.60 27.23
N PRO A 145 18.32 3.89 27.56
CA PRO A 145 17.24 4.73 28.06
C PRO A 145 16.27 5.06 26.94
N VAL A 146 14.97 4.98 27.25
CA VAL A 146 13.89 5.32 26.34
C VAL A 146 13.17 6.54 26.90
N ALA A 147 13.32 7.68 26.23
CA ALA A 147 12.58 8.88 26.61
C ALA A 147 11.09 8.68 26.32
N GLU A 148 10.22 8.97 27.27
CA GLU A 148 8.77 8.67 27.20
C GLU A 148 8.00 9.35 26.07
N ASN A 149 8.54 10.37 25.47
CA ASN A 149 7.80 11.24 24.57
C ASN A 149 7.54 10.62 23.18
N GLY A 150 6.52 9.76 23.13
CA GLY A 150 5.94 9.29 21.86
C GLY A 150 6.49 7.97 21.32
N ILE A 151 7.52 7.40 21.90
CA ILE A 151 8.07 6.11 21.46
C ILE A 151 7.12 4.99 21.87
N ARG A 152 6.57 4.28 20.87
CA ARG A 152 5.71 3.11 21.09
C ARG A 152 6.48 1.80 21.01
N HIS A 153 7.52 1.78 20.20
CA HIS A 153 8.32 0.58 19.98
C HIS A 153 9.82 0.92 19.99
N LEU A 154 10.60 0.04 20.56
CA LEU A 154 11.99 -0.12 20.17
C LEU A 154 12.08 -1.25 19.13
N TYR A 155 13.05 -1.15 18.24
CA TYR A 155 13.31 -2.20 17.26
C TYR A 155 14.61 -2.89 17.63
N LEU A 156 14.53 -4.21 17.87
CA LEU A 156 15.69 -5.06 18.01
C LEU A 156 16.09 -5.52 16.61
N MET A 157 17.20 -5.03 16.11
CA MET A 157 17.70 -5.34 14.78
C MET A 157 18.96 -6.18 14.88
N ALA A 158 18.97 -7.35 14.24
CA ALA A 158 20.16 -8.15 14.00
C ALA A 158 20.49 -8.03 12.52
N ASP A 159 21.60 -7.40 12.19
CA ASP A 159 21.99 -7.11 10.81
C ASP A 159 23.18 -7.97 10.40
N ARG A 160 23.12 -8.57 9.22
CA ARG A 160 24.24 -9.33 8.65
C ARG A 160 25.38 -8.38 8.27
N VAL A 161 26.61 -8.81 8.43
CA VAL A 161 27.78 -8.01 8.11
C VAL A 161 28.27 -8.29 6.68
N GLU A 162 28.44 -9.55 6.31
CA GLU A 162 28.95 -9.95 4.99
C GLU A 162 27.92 -10.73 4.18
N ASN A 163 27.49 -11.84 4.70
CA ASN A 163 26.47 -12.71 4.13
C ASN A 163 25.52 -13.18 5.22
N ASN A 164 24.53 -14.00 4.89
CA ASN A 164 23.54 -14.49 5.85
C ASN A 164 23.80 -15.93 6.31
N SER A 165 24.99 -16.46 6.09
CA SER A 165 25.29 -17.84 6.45
C SER A 165 25.61 -17.94 7.95
N TYR A 166 24.86 -18.82 8.65
CA TYR A 166 25.06 -19.12 10.07
C TYR A 166 24.80 -17.96 11.04
N ASP A 167 24.09 -16.93 10.62
CA ASP A 167 23.81 -15.71 11.41
C ASP A 167 22.65 -15.91 12.41
N HIS A 168 22.72 -17.00 13.19
CA HIS A 168 21.77 -17.26 14.27
C HIS A 168 22.02 -16.29 15.41
N ALA A 169 21.04 -15.51 15.76
CA ALA A 169 21.15 -14.38 16.66
C ALA A 169 20.17 -14.49 17.82
N ASP A 170 20.65 -14.25 19.02
CA ASP A 170 19.83 -14.28 20.21
C ASP A 170 19.82 -12.93 20.93
N TRP A 171 18.62 -12.50 21.35
CA TRP A 171 18.40 -11.42 22.29
C TRP A 171 17.95 -12.03 23.63
N VAL A 172 18.69 -11.84 24.70
CA VAL A 172 18.47 -12.55 25.96
C VAL A 172 18.39 -11.61 27.16
N ASP A 173 17.78 -12.08 28.25
CA ASP A 173 17.64 -11.37 29.53
C ASP A 173 17.06 -9.95 29.38
N LEU A 174 16.07 -9.79 28.48
CA LEU A 174 15.43 -8.51 28.23
C LEU A 174 14.59 -8.06 29.43
N VAL A 175 14.85 -6.86 29.95
CA VAL A 175 14.17 -6.29 31.13
C VAL A 175 13.86 -4.81 30.92
N TRP A 176 12.64 -4.42 31.22
CA TRP A 176 12.25 -3.02 31.35
C TRP A 176 12.52 -2.55 32.78
N LYS A 177 13.23 -1.42 32.91
CA LYS A 177 13.43 -0.72 34.18
C LYS A 177 12.91 0.68 34.14
N THR A 178 12.38 1.18 35.24
CA THR A 178 11.97 2.57 35.38
C THR A 178 13.13 3.45 35.82
N GLY A 179 13.28 4.65 35.24
CA GLY A 179 14.31 5.62 35.64
C GLY A 179 14.04 7.02 35.09
N GLY A 180 14.29 8.06 35.88
CA GLY A 180 14.27 9.48 35.50
C GLY A 180 12.91 10.12 35.30
N GLU A 181 12.87 11.45 35.27
CA GLU A 181 11.70 12.24 34.91
C GLU A 181 11.78 12.70 33.44
N PRO A 182 10.65 12.75 32.68
CA PRO A 182 10.65 13.18 31.29
C PRO A 182 10.80 14.69 31.17
N GLN A 183 11.58 15.13 30.20
CA GLN A 183 11.58 16.52 29.76
C GLN A 183 10.57 16.71 28.64
N GLY A 184 9.41 17.28 28.96
CA GLY A 184 8.38 17.61 27.97
C GLY A 184 8.48 19.06 27.53
N MET A 185 8.61 19.32 26.21
CA MET A 185 8.34 20.62 25.61
C MET A 185 7.26 20.47 24.53
N LYS A 186 6.19 21.27 24.62
CA LYS A 186 5.13 21.34 23.62
C LYS A 186 5.45 22.42 22.58
N GLY A 187 5.20 22.13 21.29
CA GLY A 187 5.17 23.12 20.22
C GLY A 187 6.52 23.50 19.60
N ALA A 188 7.51 22.64 19.66
CA ALA A 188 8.83 22.91 19.09
C ALA A 188 8.80 23.12 17.57
N VAL A 189 9.63 24.07 17.10
CA VAL A 189 9.93 24.25 15.67
C VAL A 189 11.39 23.89 15.44
N VAL A 190 11.60 22.77 14.74
CA VAL A 190 12.92 22.29 14.35
C VAL A 190 13.19 22.68 12.91
N ASN A 191 14.23 23.48 12.68
CA ASN A 191 14.68 23.85 11.34
C ASN A 191 15.76 22.86 10.88
N ALA A 192 15.48 22.12 9.81
CA ALA A 192 16.37 21.09 9.28
C ALA A 192 17.75 21.62 8.84
N ALA A 193 17.84 22.89 8.43
CA ALA A 193 19.13 23.51 8.09
C ALA A 193 20.11 23.57 9.28
N LYS A 194 19.62 23.66 10.52
CA LYS A 194 20.46 23.65 11.72
C LYS A 194 21.12 22.28 11.98
N PHE A 195 20.65 21.25 11.30
CA PHE A 195 21.16 19.88 11.36
C PHE A 195 22.01 19.50 10.15
N GLY A 196 22.29 20.48 9.27
CA GLY A 196 23.16 20.27 8.11
C GLY A 196 22.41 19.97 6.81
N MET A 197 21.09 20.10 6.74
CA MET A 197 20.38 20.04 5.46
C MET A 197 20.71 21.27 4.60
N ILE A 198 21.30 21.04 3.42
CA ILE A 198 21.77 22.09 2.50
C ILE A 198 21.09 21.87 1.13
N PRO A 199 20.27 22.83 0.66
CA PRO A 199 19.62 22.70 -0.65
C PRO A 199 20.62 22.81 -1.79
N GLY A 200 20.36 22.11 -2.89
CA GLY A 200 21.14 22.19 -4.13
C GLY A 200 22.46 21.44 -4.14
N VAL A 201 22.90 20.84 -3.04
CA VAL A 201 24.11 20.03 -2.99
C VAL A 201 23.84 18.58 -3.34
N ARG A 202 24.66 17.99 -4.20
CA ARG A 202 24.56 16.55 -4.57
C ARG A 202 25.26 15.66 -3.56
N LYS A 203 24.84 15.75 -2.31
CA LYS A 203 25.28 14.92 -1.18
C LYS A 203 24.05 14.36 -0.47
N ASP A 204 24.20 13.20 0.15
CA ASP A 204 23.12 12.59 0.91
C ASP A 204 22.67 13.47 2.08
N GLN A 205 21.38 13.78 2.10
CA GLN A 205 20.76 14.59 3.12
C GLN A 205 20.04 13.77 4.20
N GLY A 206 20.03 12.45 4.04
CA GLY A 206 19.36 11.50 4.96
C GLY A 206 19.84 11.62 6.41
N PRO A 207 21.15 11.60 6.70
CA PRO A 207 21.66 11.74 8.07
C PRO A 207 21.26 13.05 8.75
N ALA A 208 21.32 14.18 8.03
CA ALA A 208 20.94 15.50 8.55
C ALA A 208 19.44 15.54 8.87
N LEU A 209 18.60 15.04 7.97
CA LEU A 209 17.16 14.98 8.15
C LEU A 209 16.77 14.08 9.33
N ARG A 210 17.40 12.89 9.46
CA ARG A 210 17.16 11.99 10.61
C ARG A 210 17.53 12.64 11.95
N SER A 211 18.64 13.39 11.98
CA SER A 211 19.03 14.12 13.20
C SER A 211 18.00 15.19 13.59
N ALA A 212 17.44 15.90 12.59
CA ALA A 212 16.36 16.86 12.83
C ALA A 212 15.07 16.18 13.34
N ILE A 213 14.69 15.04 12.75
CA ILE A 213 13.53 14.23 13.16
C ILE A 213 13.74 13.69 14.59
N SER A 214 14.92 13.18 14.90
CA SER A 214 15.26 12.71 16.25
C SER A 214 15.13 13.83 17.28
N SER A 215 15.64 15.04 16.97
CA SER A 215 15.46 16.22 17.84
C SER A 215 13.99 16.54 18.08
N LEU A 216 13.16 16.46 17.02
CA LEU A 216 11.71 16.71 17.14
C LEU A 216 11.03 15.65 18.01
N ARG A 217 11.39 14.37 17.83
CA ARG A 217 10.88 13.26 18.64
C ARG A 217 11.19 13.46 20.12
N LYS A 218 12.43 13.80 20.46
CA LYS A 218 12.85 14.09 21.86
C LYS A 218 12.06 15.24 22.49
N GLN A 219 11.49 16.12 21.69
CA GLN A 219 10.64 17.24 22.12
C GLN A 219 9.14 16.90 22.16
N GLY A 220 8.77 15.63 21.88
CA GLY A 220 7.37 15.16 21.93
C GLY A 220 6.51 15.59 20.74
N GLY A 221 7.11 16.01 19.64
CA GLY A 221 6.44 16.46 18.43
C GLY A 221 6.64 17.96 18.15
N GLY A 222 5.89 18.48 17.18
CA GLY A 222 5.97 19.87 16.72
C GLY A 222 6.13 20.01 15.22
N VAL A 223 6.83 21.03 14.75
CA VAL A 223 7.01 21.35 13.33
C VAL A 223 8.44 21.11 12.89
N LEU A 224 8.61 20.25 11.88
CA LEU A 224 9.86 20.13 11.14
C LEU A 224 9.81 21.07 9.94
N ASN A 225 10.57 22.15 9.99
CA ASN A 225 10.66 23.11 8.90
C ASN A 225 11.85 22.77 7.98
N ILE A 226 11.57 22.47 6.71
CA ILE A 226 12.57 22.18 5.68
C ILE A 226 12.64 23.39 4.78
N PRO A 227 13.78 24.13 4.71
CA PRO A 227 13.92 25.25 3.78
C PRO A 227 13.66 24.82 2.34
N ARG A 228 13.07 25.71 1.53
CA ARG A 228 12.78 25.41 0.14
C ARG A 228 14.05 25.09 -0.64
N GLY A 229 14.05 23.95 -1.37
CA GLY A 229 15.19 23.57 -2.21
C GLY A 229 15.07 22.17 -2.81
N VAL A 230 16.13 21.74 -3.47
CA VAL A 230 16.30 20.37 -3.98
C VAL A 230 17.26 19.64 -3.05
N TYR A 231 16.86 18.48 -2.56
CA TYR A 231 17.63 17.66 -1.62
C TYR A 231 17.82 16.24 -2.16
N HIS A 232 19.04 15.77 -2.17
CA HIS A 232 19.42 14.47 -2.70
C HIS A 232 19.51 13.42 -1.59
N PHE A 233 19.00 12.22 -1.86
CA PHE A 233 19.01 11.07 -0.95
C PHE A 233 19.53 9.84 -1.66
N TYR A 234 20.54 9.19 -1.08
CA TYR A 234 21.26 8.08 -1.69
C TYR A 234 21.09 6.79 -0.88
N PRO A 235 21.19 5.60 -1.54
CA PRO A 235 21.06 4.30 -0.85
C PRO A 235 22.09 4.11 0.29
N GLU A 236 23.28 4.66 0.14
CA GLU A 236 24.37 4.54 1.12
C GLU A 236 24.05 5.19 2.46
N GLY A 237 23.25 6.24 2.45
CA GLY A 237 22.76 6.90 3.65
C GLY A 237 21.39 6.42 4.12
N ALA A 238 20.75 5.51 3.41
CA ALA A 238 19.47 4.95 3.80
C ALA A 238 19.60 3.99 5.00
N LEU A 239 18.50 3.83 5.72
CA LEU A 239 18.41 2.81 6.76
C LEU A 239 17.86 1.52 6.15
N ASN A 240 18.59 0.44 6.35
CA ASN A 240 18.12 -0.89 5.99
C ASN A 240 17.08 -1.35 7.02
N MET A 241 15.81 -1.40 6.62
CA MET A 241 14.71 -1.81 7.47
C MET A 241 14.04 -3.07 6.90
N SER A 242 13.63 -3.97 7.77
CA SER A 242 12.94 -5.21 7.38
C SER A 242 11.49 -5.16 7.87
N PHE A 243 10.55 -4.95 6.96
CA PHE A 243 9.12 -5.01 7.23
C PHE A 243 8.38 -5.58 6.01
N ASN A 244 7.16 -6.09 6.23
CA ASN A 244 6.38 -6.66 5.15
C ASN A 244 5.52 -5.58 4.46
N ILE A 245 5.42 -5.65 3.15
CA ILE A 245 4.56 -4.80 2.33
C ILE A 245 3.63 -5.66 1.49
N SER A 246 2.38 -5.24 1.34
CA SER A 246 1.41 -5.91 0.46
C SER A 246 1.59 -5.49 -1.00
N ASN A 247 1.19 -6.36 -1.92
CA ASN A 247 1.06 -6.12 -3.36
C ASN A 247 2.34 -5.66 -4.08
N HIS A 248 3.51 -5.99 -3.51
CA HIS A 248 4.84 -5.75 -4.07
C HIS A 248 5.66 -7.03 -4.12
N ASP A 249 6.79 -6.99 -4.83
CA ASP A 249 7.84 -7.96 -4.60
C ASP A 249 8.27 -7.89 -3.14
N GLN A 250 8.78 -8.98 -2.61
CA GLN A 250 9.06 -9.11 -1.18
C GLN A 250 10.57 -9.08 -0.89
N PRO A 251 11.29 -7.96 -1.19
CA PRO A 251 12.67 -7.86 -0.78
C PRO A 251 12.76 -7.91 0.75
N LEU A 252 13.77 -8.57 1.26
CA LEU A 252 13.95 -8.77 2.71
C LEU A 252 14.27 -7.48 3.44
N VAL A 253 15.01 -6.61 2.76
CA VAL A 253 15.47 -5.34 3.28
C VAL A 253 15.00 -4.24 2.36
N HIS A 254 14.49 -3.19 2.96
CA HIS A 254 14.12 -1.95 2.31
C HIS A 254 15.10 -0.85 2.72
N PRO A 255 15.93 -0.30 1.80
CA PRO A 255 16.70 0.90 2.11
C PRO A 255 15.75 2.09 2.16
N VAL A 256 15.50 2.61 3.37
CA VAL A 256 14.58 3.71 3.64
C VAL A 256 15.34 5.01 3.85
N CYS A 257 15.10 6.02 3.01
CA CYS A 257 15.84 7.29 3.08
C CYS A 257 15.29 8.23 4.16
N VAL A 258 13.96 8.42 4.19
CA VAL A 258 13.29 9.31 5.15
C VAL A 258 12.35 8.49 6.02
N THR A 259 12.66 8.44 7.32
CA THR A 259 11.90 7.67 8.30
C THR A 259 11.18 8.59 9.28
N LEU A 260 9.85 8.62 9.21
CA LEU A 260 8.97 9.27 10.16
C LEU A 260 8.32 8.20 11.03
N THR A 261 9.11 7.64 11.96
CA THR A 261 8.72 6.49 12.76
C THR A 261 8.65 6.85 14.24
N ASP A 262 7.66 6.27 14.96
CA ASP A 262 7.38 6.54 16.38
C ASP A 262 7.21 8.04 16.68
N LEU A 263 6.47 8.73 15.83
CA LEU A 263 6.19 10.16 15.96
C LEU A 263 4.76 10.42 16.40
N ARG A 264 4.58 11.45 17.22
CA ARG A 264 3.26 11.96 17.61
C ARG A 264 3.17 13.46 17.38
N ASN A 265 2.02 13.93 16.86
CA ASN A 265 1.73 15.37 16.66
C ASN A 265 2.84 16.10 15.89
N VAL A 266 3.27 15.54 14.76
CA VAL A 266 4.34 16.08 13.93
C VAL A 266 3.80 16.64 12.64
N ARG A 267 4.24 17.85 12.31
CA ARG A 267 3.99 18.50 11.03
C ARG A 267 5.30 18.74 10.29
N VAL A 268 5.46 18.09 9.14
CA VAL A 268 6.58 18.33 8.23
C VAL A 268 6.19 19.39 7.22
N GLU A 269 6.87 20.53 7.24
CA GLU A 269 6.70 21.63 6.28
C GLU A 269 7.80 21.57 5.23
N GLY A 270 7.48 21.03 4.05
CA GLY A 270 8.39 20.92 2.92
C GLY A 270 8.62 22.21 2.16
N ASN A 271 7.75 23.22 2.32
CA ASN A 271 7.85 24.54 1.69
C ASN A 271 8.01 24.53 0.16
N GLY A 272 7.49 23.49 -0.52
CA GLY A 272 7.63 23.28 -1.96
C GLY A 272 9.02 22.75 -2.35
N SER A 273 9.70 22.05 -1.45
CA SER A 273 10.97 21.39 -1.73
C SER A 273 10.76 20.14 -2.58
N LEU A 274 11.80 19.79 -3.33
CA LEU A 274 11.93 18.54 -4.07
C LEU A 274 12.92 17.63 -3.36
N PHE A 275 12.46 16.45 -2.96
CA PHE A 275 13.30 15.34 -2.52
C PHE A 275 13.59 14.46 -3.72
N LEU A 276 14.85 14.37 -4.11
CA LEU A 276 15.33 13.64 -5.27
C LEU A 276 16.11 12.41 -4.82
N PHE A 277 15.57 11.24 -5.14
CA PHE A 277 16.08 9.96 -4.69
C PHE A 277 16.93 9.28 -5.75
N HIS A 278 17.92 8.53 -5.30
CA HIS A 278 18.85 7.77 -6.11
C HIS A 278 18.71 6.26 -5.83
N GLY A 279 18.94 5.44 -6.87
CA GLY A 279 18.90 3.99 -6.75
C GLY A 279 17.49 3.42 -6.46
N LYS A 280 17.45 2.18 -5.96
CA LYS A 280 16.21 1.48 -5.55
C LYS A 280 16.02 1.63 -4.04
N VAL A 281 15.21 2.58 -3.62
CA VAL A 281 14.97 2.91 -2.20
C VAL A 281 13.48 3.08 -1.92
N VAL A 282 13.10 3.03 -0.65
CA VAL A 282 11.82 3.58 -0.15
C VAL A 282 12.07 5.05 0.21
N PRO A 283 11.53 6.01 -0.54
CA PRO A 283 11.71 7.43 -0.26
C PRO A 283 11.25 7.87 1.12
N LEU A 284 9.99 7.58 1.45
CA LEU A 284 9.33 8.03 2.67
C LEU A 284 8.66 6.86 3.40
N LEU A 285 8.88 6.75 4.69
CA LEU A 285 8.19 5.80 5.58
C LEU A 285 7.60 6.53 6.78
N VAL A 286 6.27 6.45 6.94
CA VAL A 286 5.56 6.83 8.17
C VAL A 286 5.13 5.51 8.84
N MET A 287 5.72 5.19 10.00
CA MET A 287 5.45 3.91 10.66
C MET A 287 5.28 4.09 12.17
N ASP A 288 4.35 3.32 12.76
CA ASP A 288 4.06 3.30 14.19
C ASP A 288 3.81 4.72 14.79
N SER A 289 3.23 5.61 13.99
CA SER A 289 3.11 7.05 14.28
C SER A 289 1.65 7.50 14.35
N GLU A 290 1.42 8.63 15.01
CA GLU A 290 0.08 9.19 15.21
C GLU A 290 0.06 10.69 14.97
N ASN A 291 -0.97 11.17 14.23
CA ASN A 291 -1.17 12.57 13.91
C ASN A 291 0.07 13.20 13.26
N VAL A 292 0.48 12.61 12.12
CA VAL A 292 1.59 13.09 11.31
C VAL A 292 1.06 13.73 10.03
N SER A 293 1.49 14.95 9.75
CA SER A 293 1.17 15.63 8.48
C SER A 293 2.43 16.01 7.70
N ILE A 294 2.39 15.79 6.39
CA ILE A 294 3.44 16.18 5.44
C ILE A 294 2.82 17.18 4.49
N ASN A 295 3.41 18.36 4.39
CA ASN A 295 2.85 19.47 3.64
C ASN A 295 3.84 20.01 2.61
N ARG A 296 3.34 20.27 1.38
CA ARG A 296 4.04 20.97 0.30
C ARG A 296 5.43 20.39 0.02
N LEU A 297 5.46 19.09 -0.30
CA LEU A 297 6.67 18.34 -0.61
C LEU A 297 6.50 17.61 -1.94
N SER A 298 7.56 17.58 -2.74
CA SER A 298 7.64 16.77 -3.96
C SER A 298 8.68 15.66 -3.81
N VAL A 299 8.37 14.47 -4.35
CA VAL A 299 9.22 13.28 -4.37
C VAL A 299 9.45 12.86 -5.81
N ASP A 300 10.70 12.70 -6.20
CA ASP A 300 11.06 12.20 -7.53
C ASP A 300 12.33 11.35 -7.48
N TYR A 301 12.67 10.69 -8.58
CA TYR A 301 13.92 9.96 -8.74
C TYR A 301 14.79 10.64 -9.81
N GLU A 302 16.11 10.67 -9.60
CA GLU A 302 17.07 11.15 -10.59
C GLU A 302 16.97 10.29 -11.86
N ARG A 303 16.97 8.97 -11.72
CA ARG A 303 16.74 7.99 -12.77
C ARG A 303 15.39 7.33 -12.61
N SER A 304 14.46 7.59 -13.52
CA SER A 304 13.17 6.91 -13.56
C SER A 304 13.35 5.39 -13.73
N TYR A 305 12.52 4.60 -13.03
CA TYR A 305 12.60 3.14 -13.11
C TYR A 305 12.18 2.58 -14.48
N CYS A 306 11.20 3.17 -15.14
CA CYS A 306 10.87 2.88 -16.53
C CYS A 306 11.73 3.71 -17.48
N THR A 307 11.85 3.27 -18.72
CA THR A 307 12.60 3.96 -19.79
C THR A 307 11.63 4.48 -20.84
N GLU A 308 11.75 5.73 -21.24
CA GLU A 308 10.97 6.30 -22.33
C GLU A 308 11.75 6.31 -23.64
N ALA A 309 11.09 5.87 -24.72
CA ALA A 309 11.62 5.82 -26.05
C ALA A 309 10.70 6.59 -27.00
N ARG A 310 11.19 7.63 -27.66
CA ARG A 310 10.44 8.41 -28.65
C ARG A 310 10.42 7.67 -29.98
N VAL A 311 9.26 7.44 -30.57
CA VAL A 311 9.11 6.83 -31.89
C VAL A 311 9.55 7.82 -32.95
N LEU A 312 10.49 7.41 -33.81
CA LEU A 312 10.98 8.17 -34.97
C LEU A 312 10.26 7.75 -36.26
N ASN A 313 10.06 6.44 -36.41
CA ASN A 313 9.37 5.84 -37.53
C ASN A 313 8.75 4.51 -37.12
N ALA A 314 7.65 4.11 -37.74
CA ALA A 314 7.02 2.80 -37.59
C ALA A 314 6.54 2.31 -38.94
N ASP A 315 7.03 1.17 -39.40
CA ASP A 315 6.62 0.52 -40.63
C ASP A 315 6.03 -0.88 -40.39
N ASP A 316 5.75 -1.62 -41.45
CA ASP A 316 5.12 -2.94 -41.36
C ASP A 316 6.02 -4.06 -40.83
N ARG A 317 7.31 -3.79 -40.55
CA ARG A 317 8.30 -4.75 -40.09
C ARG A 317 8.98 -4.31 -38.78
N SER A 318 9.25 -3.02 -38.65
CA SER A 318 10.09 -2.48 -37.58
C SER A 318 9.58 -1.15 -37.04
N THR A 319 10.10 -0.77 -35.90
CA THR A 319 9.90 0.55 -35.33
C THR A 319 11.25 1.15 -34.94
N GLU A 320 11.55 2.34 -35.44
CA GLU A 320 12.74 3.10 -35.03
C GLU A 320 12.39 4.02 -33.86
N VAL A 321 13.21 3.97 -32.84
CA VAL A 321 13.04 4.77 -31.62
C VAL A 321 14.32 5.51 -31.27
N GLU A 322 14.17 6.57 -30.51
CA GLU A 322 15.27 7.29 -29.87
C GLU A 322 15.09 7.25 -28.35
N ILE A 323 16.15 6.88 -27.65
CA ILE A 323 16.20 6.92 -26.18
C ILE A 323 17.30 7.89 -25.77
N ASP A 324 16.95 8.93 -25.01
CA ASP A 324 17.98 9.81 -24.41
C ASP A 324 18.80 9.02 -23.39
N LYS A 325 19.97 8.57 -23.81
CA LYS A 325 20.87 7.73 -23.03
C LYS A 325 21.40 8.42 -21.77
N LYS A 326 21.34 9.76 -21.71
CA LYS A 326 21.70 10.52 -20.52
C LYS A 326 20.60 10.44 -19.44
N ALA A 327 19.34 10.56 -19.86
CA ALA A 327 18.19 10.44 -18.94
C ALA A 327 17.86 8.99 -18.62
N TYR A 328 18.04 8.08 -19.60
CA TYR A 328 17.69 6.67 -19.51
C TYR A 328 18.88 5.80 -19.97
N PRO A 329 19.90 5.63 -19.13
CA PRO A 329 21.05 4.78 -19.47
C PRO A 329 20.62 3.35 -19.79
N TYR A 330 21.20 2.77 -20.83
CA TYR A 330 20.95 1.40 -21.26
C TYR A 330 22.13 0.82 -22.00
N GLU A 331 22.16 -0.49 -22.10
CA GLU A 331 23.02 -1.27 -22.99
C GLU A 331 22.18 -2.23 -23.84
N ILE A 332 22.77 -2.69 -24.94
CA ILE A 332 22.19 -3.80 -25.70
C ILE A 332 23.14 -5.00 -25.52
N ARG A 333 22.65 -6.02 -24.82
CA ARG A 333 23.35 -7.28 -24.61
C ARG A 333 22.54 -8.42 -25.27
N ASN A 334 23.17 -9.20 -26.11
CA ASN A 334 22.53 -10.29 -26.87
C ASN A 334 21.26 -9.82 -27.63
N ASN A 335 21.33 -8.64 -28.27
CA ASN A 335 20.22 -7.99 -28.96
C ASN A 335 18.99 -7.71 -28.08
N ARG A 336 19.17 -7.53 -26.77
CA ARG A 336 18.11 -7.21 -25.78
C ARG A 336 18.46 -5.96 -24.99
N PHE A 337 17.44 -5.25 -24.55
CA PHE A 337 17.62 -4.14 -23.62
C PHE A 337 18.11 -4.63 -22.25
N VAL A 338 19.10 -3.95 -21.74
CA VAL A 338 19.47 -3.92 -20.32
C VAL A 338 19.43 -2.46 -19.89
N PHE A 339 18.41 -2.11 -19.11
CA PHE A 339 18.27 -0.77 -18.55
C PHE A 339 19.16 -0.64 -17.33
N LEU A 340 19.88 0.48 -17.27
CA LEU A 340 20.84 0.75 -16.21
C LEU A 340 20.34 1.88 -15.32
N GLY A 341 20.60 1.75 -14.04
CA GLY A 341 20.38 2.79 -13.05
C GLY A 341 21.45 2.77 -11.98
N GLU A 342 21.33 3.64 -11.00
CA GLU A 342 22.26 3.74 -9.89
C GLU A 342 22.13 2.49 -9.00
N GLY A 343 23.12 1.58 -9.13
CA GLY A 343 23.17 0.31 -8.40
C GLY A 343 22.17 -0.76 -8.86
N TRP A 344 21.60 -0.67 -10.09
CA TRP A 344 20.70 -1.70 -10.60
C TRP A 344 20.76 -1.87 -12.12
N GLU A 345 20.42 -3.07 -12.56
CA GLU A 345 20.20 -3.44 -13.96
C GLU A 345 18.87 -4.19 -14.07
N GLU A 346 18.08 -3.93 -15.14
CA GLU A 346 16.83 -4.58 -15.39
C GLU A 346 16.59 -4.83 -16.88
N GLY A 347 15.91 -5.93 -17.20
CA GLY A 347 15.43 -6.20 -18.54
C GLY A 347 14.08 -5.53 -18.84
N MET A 348 13.72 -5.47 -20.12
CA MET A 348 12.39 -5.04 -20.53
C MET A 348 11.34 -6.13 -20.20
N GLY A 349 10.29 -5.75 -19.49
CA GLY A 349 9.15 -6.59 -19.17
C GLY A 349 7.98 -6.43 -20.13
N SER A 350 7.43 -5.23 -20.21
CA SER A 350 6.30 -4.88 -21.08
C SER A 350 6.45 -3.45 -21.60
N CYS A 351 5.53 -3.02 -22.46
CA CYS A 351 5.55 -1.70 -23.04
C CYS A 351 4.14 -1.09 -23.06
N MET A 352 4.09 0.21 -22.90
CA MET A 352 2.90 1.04 -23.12
C MET A 352 3.23 2.12 -24.14
N ALA A 353 2.24 2.56 -24.93
CA ALA A 353 2.44 3.65 -25.87
C ALA A 353 1.56 4.84 -25.50
N PHE A 354 2.15 6.03 -25.51
CA PHE A 354 1.51 7.30 -25.21
C PHE A 354 1.49 8.20 -26.44
N GLU A 355 0.35 8.79 -26.73
CA GLU A 355 0.13 9.66 -27.86
C GLU A 355 0.86 11.00 -27.66
N LYS A 356 1.54 11.46 -28.69
CA LYS A 356 2.20 12.77 -28.72
C LYS A 356 1.20 13.91 -28.48
N GLY A 357 1.52 14.78 -27.55
CA GLY A 357 0.78 16.03 -27.28
C GLY A 357 -0.34 15.88 -26.27
N THR A 358 -1.11 14.80 -26.27
CA THR A 358 -2.16 14.53 -25.30
C THR A 358 -1.66 13.77 -24.08
N GLY A 359 -0.68 12.89 -24.27
CA GLY A 359 -0.21 11.96 -23.25
C GLY A 359 -1.23 10.85 -22.95
N HIS A 360 -2.25 10.67 -23.79
CA HIS A 360 -3.19 9.55 -23.64
C HIS A 360 -2.51 8.23 -24.00
N ILE A 361 -2.87 7.17 -23.30
CA ILE A 361 -2.44 5.83 -23.68
C ILE A 361 -3.18 5.44 -24.97
N ILE A 362 -2.41 5.08 -26.00
CA ILE A 362 -2.96 4.63 -27.28
C ILE A 362 -3.80 3.37 -27.05
N ALA A 363 -4.99 3.32 -27.62
CA ALA A 363 -5.94 2.24 -27.39
C ALA A 363 -5.33 0.85 -27.66
N ASN A 364 -5.55 -0.10 -26.77
CA ASN A 364 -5.04 -1.47 -26.80
C ASN A 364 -3.50 -1.59 -26.82
N THR A 365 -2.76 -0.62 -26.25
CA THR A 365 -1.30 -0.65 -26.14
C THR A 365 -0.78 -0.66 -24.69
N SER A 366 -1.64 -0.84 -23.73
CA SER A 366 -1.33 -0.70 -22.32
C SER A 366 -0.56 -1.87 -21.68
N ASP A 367 -0.48 -3.02 -22.36
CA ASP A 367 0.30 -4.21 -21.91
C ASP A 367 0.91 -4.93 -23.12
N MET A 368 1.74 -4.25 -23.87
CA MET A 368 2.39 -4.88 -25.01
C MET A 368 3.61 -5.69 -24.57
N GLY A 369 3.54 -7.00 -24.69
CA GLY A 369 4.70 -7.87 -24.59
C GLY A 369 5.52 -7.86 -25.89
N TRP A 370 6.84 -7.90 -25.76
CA TRP A 370 7.72 -8.02 -26.89
C TRP A 370 8.99 -8.80 -26.51
N ASN A 371 9.42 -9.63 -27.43
CA ASN A 371 10.60 -10.48 -27.27
C ASN A 371 11.51 -10.45 -28.51
N GLY A 372 11.43 -9.39 -29.33
CA GLY A 372 12.18 -9.20 -30.55
C GLY A 372 13.61 -8.70 -30.32
N ARG A 373 14.29 -8.35 -31.41
CA ARG A 373 15.69 -7.90 -31.42
C ARG A 373 15.77 -6.38 -31.43
N VAL A 374 16.79 -5.86 -30.78
CA VAL A 374 17.20 -4.45 -30.81
C VAL A 374 18.47 -4.32 -31.61
N GLU A 375 18.44 -3.45 -32.62
CA GLU A 375 19.60 -3.12 -33.45
C GLU A 375 20.00 -1.65 -33.23
N PRO A 376 21.23 -1.36 -32.78
CA PRO A 376 21.73 0.00 -32.70
C PRO A 376 21.93 0.61 -34.11
N LEU A 377 21.41 1.83 -34.33
CA LEU A 377 21.53 2.58 -35.56
C LEU A 377 22.56 3.73 -35.46
N GLY A 378 23.21 3.85 -34.32
CA GLY A 378 24.16 4.94 -34.02
C GLY A 378 23.53 6.07 -33.21
N GLY A 379 24.33 6.73 -32.37
CA GLY A 379 23.86 7.72 -31.41
C GLY A 379 22.84 7.12 -30.39
N ASN A 380 21.72 7.77 -30.25
CA ASN A 380 20.62 7.34 -29.36
C ASN A 380 19.53 6.57 -30.13
N ARG A 381 19.74 6.24 -31.40
CA ARG A 381 18.74 5.63 -32.29
C ARG A 381 18.85 4.11 -32.28
N LEU A 382 17.70 3.45 -32.22
CA LEU A 382 17.56 1.99 -32.19
C LEU A 382 16.48 1.55 -33.16
N ARG A 383 16.64 0.38 -33.77
CA ARG A 383 15.59 -0.32 -34.52
C ARG A 383 15.12 -1.52 -33.70
N LEU A 384 13.80 -1.60 -33.52
CA LEU A 384 13.12 -2.72 -32.91
C LEU A 384 12.49 -3.55 -34.02
N ASP A 385 12.69 -4.86 -34.05
CA ASP A 385 11.96 -5.77 -34.98
C ASP A 385 10.51 -5.95 -34.52
N TRP A 386 9.77 -4.86 -34.46
CA TRP A 386 8.43 -4.77 -33.91
C TRP A 386 7.54 -3.89 -34.79
N ASN A 387 6.53 -4.50 -35.42
CA ASN A 387 5.52 -3.76 -36.18
C ASN A 387 4.54 -3.08 -35.22
N LEU A 388 4.84 -1.87 -34.80
CA LEU A 388 3.97 -1.05 -33.97
C LEU A 388 2.99 -0.17 -34.77
N LYS A 389 3.20 0.00 -36.09
CA LYS A 389 2.29 0.71 -36.99
C LYS A 389 0.87 0.11 -36.94
N GLN A 390 0.77 -1.23 -36.92
CA GLN A 390 -0.53 -1.92 -36.82
C GLN A 390 -1.28 -1.63 -35.50
N LYS A 391 -0.60 -1.10 -34.48
CA LYS A 391 -1.20 -0.66 -33.22
C LYS A 391 -1.61 0.80 -33.24
N GLY A 392 -1.45 1.50 -34.37
CA GLY A 392 -1.76 2.92 -34.51
C GLY A 392 -0.66 3.85 -33.97
N ILE A 393 0.50 3.33 -33.62
CA ILE A 393 1.63 4.10 -33.11
C ILE A 393 2.31 4.85 -34.26
N LYS A 394 2.61 6.14 -34.05
CA LYS A 394 3.08 7.10 -35.05
C LYS A 394 4.37 7.78 -34.63
N PRO A 395 5.12 8.39 -35.56
CA PRO A 395 6.25 9.23 -35.23
C PRO A 395 5.91 10.35 -34.26
N GLY A 396 6.69 10.45 -33.20
CA GLY A 396 6.53 11.39 -32.12
C GLY A 396 5.84 10.84 -30.87
N ASP A 397 5.15 9.69 -30.95
CA ASP A 397 4.60 8.99 -29.80
C ASP A 397 5.72 8.49 -28.89
N THR A 398 5.38 8.20 -27.63
CA THR A 398 6.35 7.73 -26.64
C THR A 398 6.03 6.30 -26.21
N LEU A 399 7.01 5.42 -26.32
CA LEU A 399 6.94 4.08 -25.71
C LEU A 399 7.51 4.14 -24.30
N VAL A 400 6.77 3.67 -23.33
CA VAL A 400 7.26 3.45 -21.96
C VAL A 400 7.61 1.98 -21.80
N LEU A 401 8.91 1.70 -21.76
CA LEU A 401 9.48 0.38 -21.60
C LEU A 401 9.58 0.07 -20.11
N ARG A 402 8.76 -0.88 -19.64
CA ARG A 402 8.57 -1.19 -18.22
C ARG A 402 9.41 -2.37 -17.80
N ASN A 403 9.85 -2.35 -16.55
CA ASN A 403 10.39 -3.53 -15.86
C ASN A 403 9.24 -4.35 -15.27
N TYR A 404 9.45 -5.63 -14.98
CA TYR A 404 8.43 -6.47 -14.33
C TYR A 404 8.38 -6.30 -12.82
N ASN A 405 9.49 -5.92 -12.21
CA ASN A 405 9.65 -5.90 -10.77
C ASN A 405 9.00 -4.67 -10.14
N ARG A 406 8.46 -4.84 -8.92
CA ARG A 406 7.92 -3.78 -8.07
C ARG A 406 8.64 -3.80 -6.72
N PRO A 407 9.94 -3.42 -6.66
CA PRO A 407 10.75 -3.65 -5.47
C PRO A 407 10.32 -2.82 -4.27
N HIS A 408 9.98 -1.54 -4.48
CA HIS A 408 9.67 -0.63 -3.38
C HIS A 408 8.57 0.36 -3.75
N PRO A 409 7.66 0.70 -2.82
CA PRO A 409 6.76 1.86 -2.97
C PRO A 409 7.52 3.19 -2.81
N GLY A 410 6.92 4.27 -3.31
CA GLY A 410 7.45 5.62 -3.17
C GLY A 410 7.26 6.21 -1.77
N CYS A 411 6.09 5.98 -1.18
CA CYS A 411 5.76 6.37 0.17
C CYS A 411 5.02 5.22 0.86
N VAL A 412 5.37 4.92 2.10
CA VAL A 412 4.72 3.89 2.91
C VAL A 412 4.16 4.51 4.18
N VAL A 413 2.89 4.23 4.47
CA VAL A 413 2.25 4.54 5.75
C VAL A 413 1.84 3.20 6.38
N TYR A 414 2.50 2.81 7.47
CA TYR A 414 2.34 1.49 8.05
C TYR A 414 2.11 1.56 9.56
N ARG A 415 1.03 0.93 10.03
CA ARG A 415 0.63 0.96 11.45
C ARG A 415 0.57 2.39 12.01
N ALA A 416 0.09 3.34 11.21
CA ALA A 416 -0.04 4.72 11.59
C ALA A 416 -1.50 5.13 11.74
N ARG A 417 -1.74 6.18 12.52
CA ARG A 417 -3.08 6.74 12.74
C ARG A 417 -3.08 8.24 12.47
N LYS A 418 -4.13 8.73 11.76
CA LYS A 418 -4.31 10.13 11.40
C LYS A 418 -3.12 10.71 10.64
N THR A 419 -2.81 10.08 9.50
CA THR A 419 -1.78 10.58 8.59
C THR A 419 -2.39 11.49 7.54
N VAL A 420 -1.80 12.67 7.33
CA VAL A 420 -2.28 13.67 6.38
C VAL A 420 -1.19 14.05 5.39
N LEU A 421 -1.49 14.00 4.10
CA LEU A 421 -0.65 14.53 3.02
C LEU A 421 -1.35 15.75 2.40
N ASN A 422 -0.79 16.95 2.57
CA ASN A 422 -1.31 18.18 1.98
C ASN A 422 -0.37 18.71 0.89
N ASP A 423 -0.85 18.82 -0.34
CA ASP A 423 -0.07 19.27 -1.50
C ASP A 423 1.27 18.50 -1.63
N VAL A 424 1.22 17.18 -1.47
CA VAL A 424 2.35 16.28 -1.68
C VAL A 424 2.28 15.72 -3.08
N ALA A 425 3.34 15.92 -3.88
CA ALA A 425 3.45 15.40 -5.24
C ALA A 425 4.45 14.24 -5.30
N LEU A 426 3.98 13.07 -5.75
CA LEU A 426 4.83 11.91 -6.01
C LEU A 426 4.99 11.78 -7.54
N HIS A 427 6.20 12.02 -8.04
CA HIS A 427 6.45 12.08 -9.48
C HIS A 427 6.91 10.75 -10.07
N GLN A 428 7.56 9.92 -9.27
CA GLN A 428 8.06 8.60 -9.69
C GLN A 428 8.08 7.63 -8.51
N SER A 429 7.98 6.34 -8.83
CA SER A 429 8.23 5.23 -7.89
C SER A 429 8.61 3.97 -8.65
N THR A 430 9.31 3.04 -7.98
CA THR A 430 9.68 1.75 -8.58
C THR A 430 8.54 0.73 -8.51
N GLY A 431 7.57 0.94 -7.64
CA GLY A 431 6.32 0.20 -7.48
C GLY A 431 5.14 1.16 -7.38
N MET A 432 4.25 0.98 -6.40
CA MET A 432 3.18 1.93 -6.10
C MET A 432 3.75 3.27 -5.62
N ALA A 433 3.09 4.40 -5.91
CA ALA A 433 3.59 5.67 -5.41
C ALA A 433 3.31 5.84 -3.91
N LEU A 434 2.14 5.43 -3.44
CA LEU A 434 1.75 5.44 -2.03
C LEU A 434 1.12 4.11 -1.65
N LEU A 435 1.65 3.47 -0.60
CA LEU A 435 1.05 2.33 0.08
C LEU A 435 0.66 2.72 1.51
N VAL A 436 -0.61 2.56 1.86
CA VAL A 436 -1.12 2.71 3.23
C VAL A 436 -1.59 1.33 3.71
N GLN A 437 -0.94 0.79 4.74
CA GLN A 437 -1.17 -0.58 5.20
C GLN A 437 -1.36 -0.63 6.71
N ARG A 438 -2.32 -1.43 7.19
CA ARG A 438 -2.59 -1.62 8.63
C ARG A 438 -2.69 -0.30 9.41
N SER A 439 -3.28 0.70 8.80
CA SER A 439 -3.36 2.08 9.31
C SER A 439 -4.80 2.54 9.47
N GLU A 440 -4.98 3.62 10.22
CA GLU A 440 -6.30 4.17 10.55
C GLU A 440 -6.32 5.67 10.26
N ASP A 441 -7.41 6.16 9.65
CA ASP A 441 -7.62 7.55 9.28
C ASP A 441 -6.51 8.14 8.41
N PHE A 442 -6.74 8.19 7.12
CA PHE A 442 -5.80 8.75 6.16
C PHE A 442 -6.44 9.86 5.33
N HIS A 443 -5.75 10.99 5.17
CA HIS A 443 -6.23 12.08 4.34
C HIS A 443 -5.16 12.57 3.38
N MET A 444 -5.49 12.60 2.06
CA MET A 444 -4.70 13.25 1.01
C MET A 444 -5.50 14.40 0.42
N LYS A 445 -4.94 15.61 0.47
CA LYS A 445 -5.58 16.83 -0.04
C LYS A 445 -4.65 17.60 -0.95
N GLY A 446 -5.04 17.74 -2.23
CA GLY A 446 -4.16 18.34 -3.23
C GLY A 446 -2.95 17.46 -3.54
N GLY A 447 -2.03 17.95 -4.37
CA GLY A 447 -0.90 17.15 -4.83
C GLY A 447 -1.34 15.95 -5.67
N GLY A 448 -0.83 14.75 -5.37
CA GLY A 448 -1.18 13.50 -6.04
C GLY A 448 0.02 12.80 -6.66
N VAL A 449 -0.25 11.95 -7.65
CA VAL A 449 0.77 11.24 -8.44
C VAL A 449 0.74 11.81 -9.85
N MET A 450 1.75 12.59 -10.18
CA MET A 450 1.72 13.41 -11.39
C MET A 450 3.09 13.53 -12.05
N VAL A 451 3.10 13.71 -13.34
CA VAL A 451 4.33 13.99 -14.10
C VAL A 451 4.96 15.29 -13.62
N ARG A 452 6.26 15.26 -13.34
CA ARG A 452 6.98 16.49 -12.99
C ARG A 452 7.10 17.41 -14.20
N LYS A 453 6.60 18.63 -14.09
CA LYS A 453 6.66 19.64 -15.15
C LYS A 453 8.11 19.89 -15.61
N GLY A 454 8.30 20.08 -16.92
CA GLY A 454 9.59 20.38 -17.53
C GLY A 454 10.50 19.17 -17.74
N THR A 455 10.11 17.95 -17.37
CA THR A 455 10.89 16.73 -17.64
C THR A 455 10.60 16.10 -19.00
N GLY A 456 9.46 16.41 -19.60
CA GLY A 456 9.00 15.76 -20.84
C GLY A 456 8.51 14.33 -20.65
N ARG A 457 8.51 13.79 -19.45
CA ARG A 457 8.01 12.45 -19.13
C ARG A 457 6.50 12.33 -19.33
N VAL A 458 6.03 11.12 -19.62
CA VAL A 458 4.60 10.80 -19.77
C VAL A 458 4.11 9.81 -18.70
N HIS A 459 5.01 9.21 -17.93
CA HIS A 459 4.67 8.23 -16.90
C HIS A 459 5.10 8.66 -15.48
N THR A 460 4.53 8.00 -14.46
CA THR A 460 4.79 8.26 -13.03
C THR A 460 5.11 6.96 -12.28
N ALA A 461 4.19 6.44 -11.47
CA ALA A 461 4.39 5.25 -10.67
C ALA A 461 4.49 3.98 -11.52
N GLY A 462 5.35 3.03 -11.09
CA GLY A 462 5.51 1.72 -11.73
C GLY A 462 4.31 0.78 -11.53
N ALA A 463 3.39 1.13 -10.61
CA ALA A 463 2.12 0.45 -10.31
C ALA A 463 1.07 1.49 -9.93
N ASP A 464 0.23 1.21 -8.90
CA ASP A 464 -0.84 2.10 -8.46
C ASP A 464 -0.33 3.46 -7.99
N ALA A 465 -1.15 4.50 -8.15
CA ALA A 465 -0.86 5.78 -7.53
C ALA A 465 -1.04 5.71 -6.00
N THR A 466 -2.18 5.22 -5.54
CA THR A 466 -2.46 5.04 -4.11
C THR A 466 -3.09 3.68 -3.84
N HIS A 467 -2.60 3.00 -2.84
CA HIS A 467 -3.05 1.65 -2.48
C HIS A 467 -3.26 1.54 -0.96
N PHE A 468 -4.45 1.11 -0.58
CA PHE A 468 -4.88 0.99 0.81
C PHE A 468 -5.18 -0.47 1.12
N SER A 469 -4.34 -1.11 1.91
CA SER A 469 -4.46 -2.52 2.27
C SER A 469 -4.68 -2.69 3.76
N ASN A 470 -5.76 -3.37 4.16
CA ASN A 470 -6.09 -3.61 5.56
C ASN A 470 -6.04 -2.30 6.40
N THR A 471 -6.77 -1.31 5.97
CA THR A 471 -6.94 -0.02 6.66
C THR A 471 -8.29 0.05 7.33
N ARG A 472 -8.49 0.99 8.27
CA ARG A 472 -9.76 1.26 8.92
C ARG A 472 -9.95 2.77 9.17
N GLY A 473 -11.11 3.13 9.72
CA GLY A 473 -11.50 4.53 9.90
C GLY A 473 -11.89 5.17 8.58
N GLU A 474 -11.51 6.41 8.32
CA GLU A 474 -11.87 7.15 7.12
C GLU A 474 -10.66 7.36 6.20
N ILE A 475 -10.82 7.05 4.92
CA ILE A 475 -9.90 7.43 3.85
C ILE A 475 -10.51 8.58 3.07
N VAL A 476 -9.86 9.75 3.07
CA VAL A 476 -10.26 10.91 2.26
C VAL A 476 -9.18 11.24 1.25
N VAL A 477 -9.52 11.20 -0.03
CA VAL A 477 -8.64 11.65 -1.13
C VAL A 477 -9.38 12.70 -1.92
N GLU A 478 -8.88 13.93 -1.86
CA GLU A 478 -9.57 15.07 -2.48
C GLU A 478 -8.65 16.05 -3.17
N LYS A 479 -9.12 16.62 -4.30
CA LYS A 479 -8.43 17.68 -5.06
C LYS A 479 -7.04 17.28 -5.54
N ALA A 480 -6.80 15.99 -5.76
CA ALA A 480 -5.55 15.43 -6.21
C ALA A 480 -5.55 15.18 -7.72
N LEU A 481 -4.36 15.16 -8.32
CA LEU A 481 -4.13 14.76 -9.71
C LEU A 481 -3.44 13.40 -9.74
N PHE A 482 -3.99 12.46 -10.50
CA PHE A 482 -3.43 11.15 -10.77
C PHE A 482 -3.28 10.96 -12.27
N GLU A 483 -2.04 10.88 -12.75
CA GLU A 483 -1.78 10.73 -14.19
C GLU A 483 -0.55 9.86 -14.49
N GLY A 484 -0.60 9.14 -15.60
CA GLY A 484 0.54 8.41 -16.13
C GLY A 484 1.03 7.22 -15.30
N MET A 485 0.27 6.77 -14.30
CA MET A 485 0.63 5.59 -13.51
C MET A 485 0.35 4.29 -14.26
N MET A 486 1.12 3.26 -13.89
CA MET A 486 1.12 1.97 -14.59
C MET A 486 0.08 0.99 -14.05
N ASP A 487 -0.79 1.44 -13.13
CA ASP A 487 -1.96 0.71 -12.63
C ASP A 487 -3.02 1.71 -12.11
N ASP A 488 -3.76 1.40 -11.06
CA ASP A 488 -4.92 2.15 -10.58
C ASP A 488 -4.56 3.51 -9.94
N ALA A 489 -5.46 4.49 -10.01
CA ALA A 489 -5.25 5.74 -9.26
C ALA A 489 -5.48 5.55 -7.77
N ILE A 490 -6.46 4.74 -7.41
CA ILE A 490 -6.73 4.31 -6.04
C ILE A 490 -7.21 2.87 -6.03
N ASN A 491 -6.64 2.06 -5.16
CA ASN A 491 -7.10 0.72 -4.83
C ASN A 491 -7.32 0.61 -3.31
N VAL A 492 -8.50 0.18 -2.87
CA VAL A 492 -8.85 0.02 -1.44
C VAL A 492 -9.40 -1.37 -1.22
N HIS A 493 -8.73 -2.16 -0.40
CA HIS A 493 -9.16 -3.51 -0.05
C HIS A 493 -8.60 -3.99 1.30
N SER A 494 -9.18 -5.06 1.86
CA SER A 494 -8.51 -5.89 2.84
C SER A 494 -7.92 -7.13 2.18
N THR A 495 -7.14 -7.92 2.92
CA THR A 495 -6.56 -9.17 2.44
C THR A 495 -7.19 -10.33 3.19
N CYS A 496 -7.70 -11.32 2.46
CA CYS A 496 -8.13 -12.58 3.08
C CYS A 496 -7.02 -13.63 3.00
N LEU A 497 -7.04 -14.56 3.97
CA LEU A 497 -6.19 -15.74 3.98
C LEU A 497 -7.01 -16.96 3.60
N GLY A 498 -6.43 -17.87 2.82
CA GLY A 498 -7.06 -19.16 2.54
C GLY A 498 -6.96 -20.09 3.75
N VAL A 499 -8.06 -20.73 4.12
CA VAL A 499 -8.08 -21.80 5.13
C VAL A 499 -7.53 -23.07 4.47
N THR A 500 -6.43 -23.58 5.00
CA THR A 500 -5.80 -24.80 4.51
C THR A 500 -6.17 -26.03 5.32
N GLU A 501 -6.47 -25.86 6.61
CA GLU A 501 -6.82 -26.96 7.52
C GLU A 501 -7.66 -26.43 8.70
N VAL A 502 -8.65 -27.22 9.12
CA VAL A 502 -9.33 -27.09 10.41
C VAL A 502 -8.63 -28.04 11.36
N VAL A 503 -7.88 -27.53 12.33
CA VAL A 503 -7.03 -28.35 13.23
C VAL A 503 -7.87 -28.97 14.35
N ASP A 504 -8.73 -28.16 14.94
CA ASP A 504 -9.67 -28.55 16.00
C ASP A 504 -10.87 -27.57 16.04
N GLY A 505 -11.73 -27.69 17.06
CA GLY A 505 -12.94 -26.86 17.19
C GLY A 505 -12.70 -25.35 17.37
N HIS A 506 -11.46 -24.89 17.55
CA HIS A 506 -11.10 -23.48 17.76
C HIS A 506 -9.92 -23.02 16.89
N THR A 507 -9.24 -23.92 16.17
CA THR A 507 -7.95 -23.64 15.55
C THR A 507 -7.95 -23.90 14.06
N LEU A 508 -7.45 -22.93 13.29
CA LEU A 508 -7.27 -22.98 11.83
C LEU A 508 -5.81 -22.84 11.45
N LYS A 509 -5.40 -23.54 10.39
CA LYS A 509 -4.23 -23.17 9.59
C LYS A 509 -4.69 -22.34 8.41
N CYS A 510 -4.07 -21.17 8.25
CA CYS A 510 -4.35 -20.23 7.18
C CYS A 510 -3.08 -19.91 6.41
N LYS A 511 -3.24 -19.54 5.13
CA LYS A 511 -2.14 -19.24 4.25
C LYS A 511 -2.38 -17.95 3.47
N TYR A 512 -1.33 -17.14 3.32
CA TYR A 512 -1.30 -16.09 2.30
C TYR A 512 -1.23 -16.76 0.92
N MET A 513 -2.20 -16.49 0.08
CA MET A 513 -2.35 -17.24 -1.18
C MET A 513 -1.69 -16.55 -2.37
N HIS A 514 -1.50 -15.23 -2.32
CA HIS A 514 -0.82 -14.49 -3.38
C HIS A 514 0.62 -14.14 -2.97
N ARG A 515 1.61 -14.39 -3.87
CA ARG A 515 3.05 -14.23 -3.60
C ARG A 515 3.49 -12.80 -3.24
N GLN A 516 2.75 -11.80 -3.67
CA GLN A 516 3.03 -10.38 -3.38
C GLN A 516 2.24 -9.84 -2.17
N ALA A 517 1.42 -10.66 -1.51
CA ALA A 517 0.65 -10.26 -0.34
C ALA A 517 0.94 -11.23 0.83
N VAL A 518 2.19 -11.27 1.30
CA VAL A 518 2.64 -12.24 2.29
C VAL A 518 3.28 -11.57 3.51
N GLY A 519 3.14 -12.22 4.65
CA GLY A 519 3.97 -12.03 5.83
C GLY A 519 3.59 -10.85 6.74
N PHE A 520 2.79 -9.86 6.30
CA PHE A 520 2.32 -8.81 7.19
C PHE A 520 1.23 -9.32 8.15
N GLU A 521 1.02 -8.64 9.25
CA GLU A 521 0.08 -9.05 10.29
C GLU A 521 -1.38 -8.77 9.89
N VAL A 522 -2.05 -9.71 9.22
CA VAL A 522 -3.48 -9.57 8.90
C VAL A 522 -4.33 -9.65 10.18
N PHE A 523 -3.93 -10.50 11.12
CA PHE A 523 -4.65 -10.70 12.38
C PHE A 523 -3.74 -10.51 13.59
N LEU A 524 -4.24 -9.77 14.58
CA LEU A 524 -3.65 -9.67 15.91
C LEU A 524 -4.63 -10.24 16.96
N PRO A 525 -4.13 -10.71 18.12
CA PRO A 525 -5.00 -11.13 19.23
C PRO A 525 -5.98 -10.02 19.63
N GLY A 526 -7.23 -10.37 19.82
CA GLY A 526 -8.34 -9.46 20.13
C GLY A 526 -9.10 -8.91 18.92
N GLU A 527 -8.56 -9.04 17.71
CA GLU A 527 -9.23 -8.62 16.47
C GLU A 527 -10.28 -9.66 16.04
N LYS A 528 -11.26 -9.20 15.26
CA LYS A 528 -12.34 -10.04 14.74
C LYS A 528 -12.00 -10.63 13.38
N ILE A 529 -12.11 -11.94 13.29
CA ILE A 529 -12.03 -12.70 12.06
C ILE A 529 -13.43 -12.97 11.53
N ARG A 530 -13.67 -12.80 10.21
CA ARG A 530 -14.88 -13.22 9.52
C ARG A 530 -14.57 -14.39 8.60
N PHE A 531 -15.44 -15.39 8.62
CA PHE A 531 -15.34 -16.54 7.71
C PHE A 531 -15.98 -16.19 6.37
N ILE A 532 -15.36 -16.64 5.28
CA ILE A 532 -15.85 -16.44 3.91
C ILE A 532 -15.92 -17.79 3.22
N ASN A 533 -17.08 -18.12 2.67
CA ASN A 533 -17.18 -19.29 1.80
C ASN A 533 -16.37 -19.04 0.52
N GLY A 534 -15.26 -19.73 0.33
CA GLY A 534 -14.34 -19.48 -0.79
C GLY A 534 -15.01 -19.58 -2.18
N PRO A 535 -15.79 -20.62 -2.49
CA PRO A 535 -16.47 -20.74 -3.77
C PRO A 535 -17.54 -19.70 -4.09
N THR A 536 -18.27 -19.21 -3.09
CA THR A 536 -19.42 -18.28 -3.28
C THR A 536 -19.16 -16.87 -2.79
N LEU A 537 -18.06 -16.62 -2.10
CA LEU A 537 -17.71 -15.37 -1.43
C LEU A 537 -18.74 -14.90 -0.37
N GLU A 538 -19.65 -15.78 0.04
CA GLU A 538 -20.64 -15.44 1.05
C GLU A 538 -19.98 -15.27 2.43
N PRO A 539 -20.23 -14.14 3.12
CA PRO A 539 -19.73 -13.93 4.46
C PRO A 539 -20.47 -14.81 5.46
N GLY A 540 -19.74 -15.44 6.36
CA GLY A 540 -20.25 -16.17 7.52
C GLY A 540 -20.24 -15.31 8.79
N SER A 541 -20.27 -15.99 9.95
CA SER A 541 -20.14 -15.37 11.27
C SER A 541 -18.73 -14.81 11.51
N THR A 542 -18.61 -14.06 12.59
CA THR A 542 -17.33 -13.57 13.10
C THR A 542 -16.94 -14.31 14.39
N ALA A 543 -15.63 -14.33 14.68
CA ALA A 543 -15.08 -14.82 15.94
C ALA A 543 -13.92 -13.91 16.36
N THR A 544 -13.46 -14.04 17.60
CA THR A 544 -12.36 -13.24 18.15
C THR A 544 -11.04 -14.04 18.08
N VAL A 545 -10.00 -13.45 17.55
CA VAL A 545 -8.67 -14.06 17.49
C VAL A 545 -8.08 -14.09 18.91
N LYS A 546 -7.88 -15.29 19.47
CA LYS A 546 -7.20 -15.50 20.74
C LYS A 546 -5.69 -15.47 20.56
N THR A 547 -5.19 -16.21 19.56
CA THR A 547 -3.78 -16.21 19.19
C THR A 547 -3.62 -16.34 17.69
N ALA A 548 -2.58 -15.71 17.16
CA ALA A 548 -2.11 -15.95 15.79
C ALA A 548 -0.60 -16.22 15.87
N VAL A 549 -0.16 -17.32 15.27
CA VAL A 549 1.23 -17.77 15.32
C VAL A 549 1.72 -17.98 13.90
N LYS A 550 2.74 -17.22 13.51
CA LYS A 550 3.42 -17.37 12.24
C LYS A 550 4.23 -18.68 12.23
N LYS A 551 3.99 -19.52 11.23
CA LYS A 551 4.73 -20.78 11.01
C LYS A 551 5.74 -20.66 9.89
N SER A 552 5.48 -19.75 8.95
CA SER A 552 6.38 -19.35 7.88
C SER A 552 5.97 -17.98 7.35
N SER A 553 6.71 -17.41 6.43
CA SER A 553 6.31 -16.15 5.76
C SER A 553 4.92 -16.23 5.11
N THR A 554 4.43 -17.44 4.81
CA THR A 554 3.15 -17.64 4.14
C THR A 554 2.08 -18.32 5.01
N GLU A 555 2.39 -18.84 6.19
CA GLU A 555 1.46 -19.65 6.99
C GLU A 555 1.28 -19.13 8.40
N LEU A 556 0.01 -19.11 8.85
CA LEU A 556 -0.43 -18.75 10.19
C LEU A 556 -1.25 -19.86 10.80
N VAL A 557 -1.07 -20.12 12.10
CA VAL A 557 -2.01 -20.88 12.93
C VAL A 557 -2.77 -19.89 13.78
N ILE A 558 -4.10 -19.87 13.62
CA ILE A 558 -5.00 -18.93 14.30
C ILE A 558 -5.89 -19.74 15.25
N THR A 559 -5.85 -19.43 16.54
CA THR A 559 -6.77 -19.97 17.54
C THR A 559 -7.77 -18.89 17.93
N LEU A 560 -9.04 -19.24 18.05
CA LEU A 560 -10.16 -18.36 18.34
C LEU A 560 -10.66 -18.52 19.79
N GLU A 561 -11.31 -17.48 20.31
CA GLU A 561 -12.00 -17.56 21.59
C GLU A 561 -13.31 -18.36 21.47
N GLU A 562 -14.06 -18.12 20.40
CA GLU A 562 -15.31 -18.82 20.12
C GLU A 562 -15.07 -20.10 19.28
N PRO A 563 -15.96 -21.11 19.38
CA PRO A 563 -15.87 -22.30 18.53
C PRO A 563 -16.03 -21.96 17.04
N LEU A 564 -15.33 -22.71 16.20
CA LEU A 564 -15.48 -22.63 14.75
C LEU A 564 -16.90 -23.00 14.29
N PRO A 565 -17.49 -22.26 13.35
CA PRO A 565 -18.72 -22.68 12.71
C PRO A 565 -18.54 -24.06 12.04
N PRO A 566 -19.50 -24.98 12.15
CA PRO A 566 -19.40 -26.33 11.56
C PRO A 566 -19.26 -26.33 10.03
N SER A 567 -19.60 -25.23 9.38
CA SER A 567 -19.52 -25.09 7.92
C SER A 567 -18.10 -24.75 7.40
N VAL A 568 -17.20 -24.29 8.27
CA VAL A 568 -15.85 -23.88 7.90
C VAL A 568 -15.00 -25.08 7.55
N LYS A 569 -14.29 -24.99 6.42
CA LYS A 569 -13.46 -26.08 5.88
C LYS A 569 -12.28 -25.55 5.07
N ALA A 570 -11.34 -26.43 4.76
CA ALA A 570 -10.29 -26.13 3.81
C ALA A 570 -10.87 -25.69 2.45
N GLY A 571 -10.29 -24.65 1.87
CA GLY A 571 -10.77 -23.99 0.66
C GLY A 571 -11.71 -22.80 0.91
N ASP A 572 -12.12 -22.56 2.14
CA ASP A 572 -12.73 -21.28 2.55
C ASP A 572 -11.66 -20.22 2.79
N ALA A 573 -12.09 -19.00 3.08
CA ALA A 573 -11.18 -17.90 3.39
C ALA A 573 -11.58 -17.22 4.70
N VAL A 574 -10.67 -16.44 5.25
CA VAL A 574 -10.91 -15.60 6.42
C VAL A 574 -10.39 -14.20 6.20
N GLU A 575 -11.15 -13.19 6.64
CA GLU A 575 -10.80 -11.78 6.54
C GLU A 575 -10.87 -11.08 7.89
N ASN A 576 -10.13 -9.98 8.03
CA ASN A 576 -10.16 -9.18 9.25
C ASN A 576 -11.37 -8.24 9.22
N ALA A 577 -12.35 -8.47 10.10
CA ALA A 577 -13.60 -7.71 10.13
C ALA A 577 -13.45 -6.31 10.77
N ASP A 578 -12.35 -6.03 11.47
CA ASP A 578 -12.09 -4.74 12.10
C ASP A 578 -11.34 -3.76 11.18
N PHE A 579 -10.88 -4.21 10.00
CA PHE A 579 -10.05 -3.42 9.10
C PHE A 579 -10.72 -3.20 7.74
N TYR A 580 -11.78 -2.38 7.75
CA TYR A 580 -12.45 -1.85 6.58
C TYR A 580 -12.68 -0.35 6.72
N PRO A 581 -12.23 0.47 5.78
CA PRO A 581 -12.39 1.91 5.83
C PRO A 581 -13.68 2.37 5.15
N SER A 582 -14.25 3.47 5.60
CA SER A 582 -15.08 4.32 4.74
C SER A 582 -14.18 5.13 3.79
N VAL A 583 -14.70 5.44 2.59
CA VAL A 583 -13.90 6.11 1.55
C VAL A 583 -14.63 7.32 1.00
N VAL A 584 -13.94 8.45 0.94
CA VAL A 584 -14.35 9.66 0.23
C VAL A 584 -13.31 9.98 -0.84
N PHE A 585 -13.66 9.73 -2.10
CA PHE A 585 -12.84 10.04 -3.27
C PHE A 585 -13.52 11.16 -4.07
N ARG A 586 -13.07 12.43 -3.88
CA ARG A 586 -13.82 13.56 -4.45
C ARG A 586 -12.97 14.65 -5.07
N ASN A 587 -13.52 15.28 -6.13
CA ASN A 587 -12.92 16.42 -6.81
C ASN A 587 -11.49 16.16 -7.32
N ASN A 588 -11.19 14.90 -7.68
CA ASN A 588 -9.90 14.47 -8.21
C ASN A 588 -9.91 14.46 -9.74
N ILE A 589 -8.74 14.49 -10.33
CA ILE A 589 -8.52 14.24 -11.75
C ILE A 589 -7.73 12.95 -11.87
N VAL A 590 -8.29 11.97 -12.58
CA VAL A 590 -7.65 10.68 -12.91
C VAL A 590 -7.53 10.59 -14.41
N ARG A 591 -6.31 10.47 -14.94
CA ARG A 591 -6.12 10.43 -16.39
C ARG A 591 -4.90 9.64 -16.83
N ASN A 592 -4.95 9.17 -18.08
CA ASN A 592 -3.79 8.61 -18.78
C ASN A 592 -3.15 7.45 -18.00
N ASN A 593 -3.96 6.62 -17.34
CA ASN A 593 -3.48 5.50 -16.55
C ASN A 593 -3.80 4.15 -17.21
N ARG A 594 -2.96 3.18 -16.88
CA ARG A 594 -3.22 1.78 -17.18
C ARG A 594 -4.28 1.25 -16.21
N ALA A 595 -4.96 0.18 -16.62
CA ALA A 595 -5.96 -0.57 -15.86
C ALA A 595 -7.16 0.30 -15.43
N ARG A 596 -7.41 0.49 -14.16
CA ARG A 596 -8.64 1.12 -13.68
C ARG A 596 -8.39 2.55 -13.17
N GLY A 597 -9.41 3.39 -13.24
CA GLY A 597 -9.38 4.70 -12.60
C GLY A 597 -9.44 4.59 -11.07
N SER A 598 -10.28 3.69 -10.55
CA SER A 598 -10.40 3.42 -9.12
C SER A 598 -10.94 2.02 -8.86
N LEU A 599 -10.53 1.42 -7.75
CA LEU A 599 -10.98 0.11 -7.29
C LEU A 599 -11.35 0.20 -5.80
N PHE A 600 -12.53 -0.33 -5.44
CA PHE A 600 -13.01 -0.34 -4.06
C PHE A 600 -13.57 -1.70 -3.67
N THR A 601 -13.13 -2.20 -2.53
CA THR A 601 -13.61 -3.43 -1.88
C THR A 601 -13.70 -3.21 -0.37
N THR A 602 -14.80 -2.60 0.10
CA THR A 602 -15.07 -2.37 1.52
C THR A 602 -16.57 -2.43 1.79
N PRO A 603 -17.01 -3.03 2.91
CA PRO A 603 -18.42 -3.02 3.31
C PRO A 603 -18.87 -1.66 3.86
N GLU A 604 -17.93 -0.78 4.16
CA GLU A 604 -18.21 0.55 4.65
C GLU A 604 -18.62 1.49 3.51
N LYS A 605 -19.03 2.70 3.85
CA LYS A 605 -19.50 3.69 2.88
C LYS A 605 -18.42 4.13 1.91
N VAL A 606 -18.73 4.11 0.61
CA VAL A 606 -17.89 4.64 -0.47
C VAL A 606 -18.60 5.80 -1.17
N LEU A 607 -17.98 6.97 -1.17
CA LEU A 607 -18.44 8.15 -1.91
C LEU A 607 -17.42 8.52 -2.99
N VAL A 608 -17.83 8.42 -4.27
CA VAL A 608 -17.05 8.88 -5.44
C VAL A 608 -17.76 10.07 -6.05
N GLU A 609 -17.28 11.29 -5.79
CA GLU A 609 -18.03 12.51 -6.12
C GLU A 609 -17.19 13.57 -6.82
N GLY A 610 -17.74 14.15 -7.91
CA GLY A 610 -17.16 15.33 -8.55
C GLY A 610 -15.81 15.10 -9.23
N ASN A 611 -15.43 13.85 -9.51
CA ASN A 611 -14.15 13.52 -10.13
C ASN A 611 -14.23 13.60 -11.66
N LEU A 612 -13.08 13.85 -12.27
CA LEU A 612 -12.87 13.68 -13.71
C LEU A 612 -12.06 12.40 -13.93
N PHE A 613 -12.63 11.43 -14.66
CA PHE A 613 -11.94 10.25 -15.17
C PHE A 613 -11.74 10.42 -16.68
N ASP A 614 -10.51 10.56 -17.11
CA ASP A 614 -10.17 10.93 -18.49
C ASP A 614 -9.19 9.94 -19.10
N HIS A 615 -9.62 9.16 -20.09
CA HIS A 615 -8.80 8.18 -20.82
C HIS A 615 -8.09 7.14 -19.91
N SER A 616 -8.78 6.64 -18.87
CA SER A 616 -8.33 5.40 -18.22
C SER A 616 -8.43 4.23 -19.20
N SER A 617 -7.38 3.43 -19.34
CA SER A 617 -7.34 2.34 -20.32
C SER A 617 -8.40 1.26 -20.06
N GLY A 618 -8.69 0.97 -18.81
CA GLY A 618 -9.76 0.07 -18.38
C GLY A 618 -10.98 0.81 -17.83
N ALA A 619 -11.70 0.18 -16.90
CA ALA A 619 -12.86 0.79 -16.24
C ALA A 619 -12.45 2.05 -15.47
N ALA A 620 -13.31 3.07 -15.50
CA ALA A 620 -13.12 4.23 -14.63
C ALA A 620 -13.30 3.85 -13.16
N ILE A 621 -14.27 2.99 -12.87
CA ILE A 621 -14.55 2.50 -11.51
C ILE A 621 -14.75 0.98 -11.54
N LEU A 622 -14.06 0.27 -10.65
CA LEU A 622 -14.26 -1.15 -10.40
C LEU A 622 -14.63 -1.36 -8.93
N LEU A 623 -15.75 -2.06 -8.69
CA LEU A 623 -16.07 -2.66 -7.41
C LEU A 623 -15.74 -4.14 -7.52
N ALA A 624 -14.81 -4.65 -6.73
CA ALA A 624 -14.29 -6.00 -6.82
C ALA A 624 -14.48 -6.80 -5.53
N GLY A 625 -13.84 -7.92 -5.43
CA GLY A 625 -13.77 -8.81 -4.28
C GLY A 625 -13.36 -10.19 -4.73
N ASP A 626 -12.41 -10.80 -4.01
CA ASP A 626 -11.75 -12.00 -4.47
C ASP A 626 -11.23 -12.85 -3.30
N ALA A 627 -11.34 -14.16 -3.42
CA ALA A 627 -10.70 -15.15 -2.56
C ALA A 627 -10.04 -16.27 -3.38
N GLN A 628 -9.50 -15.95 -4.57
CA GLN A 628 -8.97 -16.94 -5.52
C GLN A 628 -7.71 -16.49 -6.26
N GLY A 629 -7.62 -15.21 -6.65
CA GLY A 629 -6.51 -14.63 -7.41
C GLY A 629 -5.61 -13.78 -6.52
N TRP A 630 -5.99 -12.55 -6.29
CA TRP A 630 -5.25 -11.60 -5.46
C TRP A 630 -5.59 -11.71 -3.98
N TYR A 631 -6.73 -12.31 -3.63
CA TYR A 631 -7.24 -12.39 -2.26
C TYR A 631 -7.52 -11.01 -1.66
N GLU A 632 -7.97 -10.08 -2.48
CA GLU A 632 -8.41 -8.74 -2.11
C GLU A 632 -9.86 -8.81 -1.62
N SER A 633 -10.06 -8.73 -0.32
CA SER A 633 -11.35 -8.97 0.32
C SER A 633 -12.13 -7.70 0.65
N GLY A 634 -13.42 -7.83 0.73
CA GLY A 634 -14.41 -6.82 1.08
C GLY A 634 -15.54 -6.72 0.06
N ALA A 635 -16.78 -6.85 0.51
CA ALA A 635 -17.97 -6.63 -0.32
C ALA A 635 -18.45 -5.18 -0.16
N CYS A 636 -18.84 -4.51 -1.23
CA CYS A 636 -19.39 -3.15 -1.14
C CYS A 636 -20.87 -3.17 -0.76
N HIS A 637 -21.24 -2.47 0.32
CA HIS A 637 -22.62 -2.45 0.84
C HIS A 637 -23.31 -1.10 0.78
N GLU A 638 -22.58 -0.01 0.59
CA GLU A 638 -23.12 1.35 0.40
C GLU A 638 -22.19 2.16 -0.48
N VAL A 639 -22.52 2.30 -1.76
CA VAL A 639 -21.68 3.01 -2.75
C VAL A 639 -22.49 4.10 -3.42
N VAL A 640 -21.97 5.33 -3.41
CA VAL A 640 -22.54 6.48 -4.12
C VAL A 640 -21.52 7.02 -5.11
N ILE A 641 -21.86 6.97 -6.41
CA ILE A 641 -21.06 7.48 -7.52
C ILE A 641 -21.85 8.62 -8.16
N ARG A 642 -21.45 9.86 -7.88
CA ARG A 642 -22.25 11.00 -8.33
C ARG A 642 -21.44 12.20 -8.79
N ARG A 643 -22.02 12.98 -9.74
CA ARG A 643 -21.45 14.25 -10.24
C ARG A 643 -20.06 14.08 -10.85
N ASN A 644 -19.68 12.86 -11.25
CA ASN A 644 -18.43 12.61 -11.95
C ASN A 644 -18.56 12.86 -13.44
N THR A 645 -17.44 13.14 -14.08
CA THR A 645 -17.33 13.19 -15.55
C THR A 645 -16.39 12.09 -16.00
N PHE A 646 -16.87 11.25 -16.91
CA PHE A 646 -16.13 10.17 -17.54
C PHE A 646 -15.89 10.53 -19.01
N ILE A 647 -14.62 10.60 -19.44
CA ILE A 647 -14.24 10.93 -20.82
C ILE A 647 -13.46 9.76 -21.40
N ASN A 648 -14.01 9.12 -22.45
CA ASN A 648 -13.35 8.08 -23.23
C ASN A 648 -12.56 7.06 -22.42
N ASN A 649 -13.14 6.57 -21.32
CA ASN A 649 -12.57 5.49 -20.53
C ASN A 649 -12.78 4.16 -21.26
N LEU A 650 -12.10 3.09 -20.83
CA LEU A 650 -12.23 1.74 -21.38
C LEU A 650 -11.68 1.65 -22.83
N THR A 651 -10.58 2.36 -23.12
CA THR A 651 -9.93 2.33 -24.44
C THR A 651 -9.19 1.02 -24.72
N SER A 652 -8.98 0.18 -23.71
CA SER A 652 -8.36 -1.15 -23.82
C SER A 652 -9.20 -2.19 -23.07
N ARG A 653 -9.15 -3.44 -23.55
CA ARG A 653 -9.81 -4.56 -22.89
C ARG A 653 -8.89 -5.14 -21.83
N TYR A 654 -9.33 -5.09 -20.60
CA TYR A 654 -8.64 -5.67 -19.44
C TYR A 654 -9.45 -6.73 -18.75
N GLN A 655 -8.76 -7.55 -17.98
CA GLN A 655 -9.34 -8.42 -16.98
C GLN A 655 -10.21 -7.60 -16.01
N PHE A 656 -11.42 -8.11 -15.71
CA PHE A 656 -12.42 -7.52 -14.79
C PHE A 656 -12.99 -6.16 -15.18
N THR A 657 -12.68 -5.63 -16.36
CA THR A 657 -13.15 -4.31 -16.80
C THR A 657 -14.03 -4.44 -18.05
N ASN A 658 -15.31 -4.70 -17.85
CA ASN A 658 -16.28 -4.94 -18.92
C ASN A 658 -17.11 -3.72 -19.29
N ALA A 659 -17.09 -2.66 -18.49
CA ALA A 659 -17.81 -1.42 -18.69
C ALA A 659 -17.03 -0.24 -18.07
N ILE A 660 -17.49 0.99 -18.34
CA ILE A 660 -16.92 2.20 -17.72
C ILE A 660 -17.03 2.10 -16.19
N ILE A 661 -18.17 1.64 -15.68
CA ILE A 661 -18.34 1.24 -14.28
C ILE A 661 -18.57 -0.26 -14.26
N SER A 662 -17.64 -1.00 -13.65
CA SER A 662 -17.67 -2.46 -13.54
C SER A 662 -17.85 -2.88 -12.09
N ILE A 663 -18.79 -3.78 -11.81
CA ILE A 663 -19.00 -4.42 -10.53
C ILE A 663 -18.72 -5.91 -10.76
N TYR A 664 -17.51 -6.34 -10.37
CA TYR A 664 -16.99 -7.65 -10.76
C TYR A 664 -16.35 -8.40 -9.56
N PRO A 665 -17.14 -8.99 -8.66
CA PRO A 665 -16.61 -9.95 -7.70
C PRO A 665 -16.24 -11.26 -8.40
N GLU A 666 -15.12 -11.88 -8.04
CA GLU A 666 -14.65 -13.16 -8.61
C GLU A 666 -15.33 -14.37 -7.95
N VAL A 667 -16.62 -14.53 -8.16
CA VAL A 667 -17.41 -15.62 -7.57
C VAL A 667 -17.33 -16.89 -8.42
N LYS A 668 -16.62 -17.91 -7.95
CA LYS A 668 -16.39 -19.17 -8.69
C LYS A 668 -17.67 -20.00 -8.90
N GLN A 669 -18.50 -20.06 -7.89
CA GLN A 669 -19.77 -20.81 -7.94
C GLN A 669 -20.98 -19.88 -7.81
N LEU A 670 -21.08 -18.92 -8.74
CA LEU A 670 -22.11 -17.90 -8.74
C LEU A 670 -23.54 -18.45 -8.61
N ASN A 671 -23.83 -19.57 -9.28
CA ASN A 671 -25.15 -20.20 -9.26
C ASN A 671 -25.50 -20.89 -7.92
N LYS A 672 -24.52 -21.08 -7.04
CA LYS A 672 -24.73 -21.64 -5.69
C LYS A 672 -24.81 -20.57 -4.60
N GLN A 673 -24.53 -19.34 -4.95
CA GLN A 673 -24.62 -18.21 -4.04
C GLN A 673 -26.09 -17.99 -3.63
N LYS A 674 -26.34 -17.84 -2.33
CA LYS A 674 -27.69 -17.65 -1.78
C LYS A 674 -28.07 -16.18 -1.72
N ASP A 675 -27.13 -15.31 -1.36
CA ASP A 675 -27.31 -13.87 -1.29
C ASP A 675 -26.41 -13.15 -2.30
N TYR A 676 -26.54 -11.84 -2.48
CA TYR A 676 -25.74 -11.01 -3.37
C TYR A 676 -24.50 -10.51 -2.65
N TYR A 677 -23.37 -10.48 -3.38
CA TYR A 677 -22.10 -10.04 -2.81
C TYR A 677 -22.08 -8.52 -2.57
N HIS A 678 -22.37 -7.73 -3.60
CA HIS A 678 -22.49 -6.28 -3.50
C HIS A 678 -23.95 -5.84 -3.33
N ARG A 679 -24.16 -4.66 -2.73
CA ARG A 679 -25.50 -4.11 -2.58
C ARG A 679 -25.51 -2.60 -2.45
N ASN A 680 -26.69 -1.97 -2.67
CA ASN A 680 -26.95 -0.55 -2.48
C ASN A 680 -25.96 0.35 -3.24
N VAL A 681 -25.89 0.18 -4.56
CA VAL A 681 -25.04 0.98 -5.43
C VAL A 681 -25.88 2.03 -6.15
N LEU A 682 -25.61 3.31 -5.90
CA LEU A 682 -26.26 4.46 -6.53
C LEU A 682 -25.30 5.17 -7.48
N ILE A 683 -25.65 5.22 -8.77
CA ILE A 683 -24.89 5.90 -9.83
C ILE A 683 -25.77 7.03 -10.36
N GLU A 684 -25.52 8.27 -9.93
CA GLU A 684 -26.44 9.37 -10.22
C GLU A 684 -25.75 10.67 -10.67
N ASN A 685 -26.45 11.44 -11.51
CA ASN A 685 -26.05 12.78 -11.90
C ASN A 685 -24.63 12.86 -12.49
N ASN A 686 -24.14 11.79 -13.13
CA ASN A 686 -22.84 11.76 -13.79
C ASN A 686 -22.96 12.15 -15.26
N VAL A 687 -21.83 12.56 -15.85
CA VAL A 687 -21.71 12.83 -17.27
C VAL A 687 -20.75 11.83 -17.90
N PHE A 688 -21.24 11.06 -18.89
CA PHE A 688 -20.44 10.15 -19.70
C PHE A 688 -20.26 10.76 -21.09
N LYS A 689 -19.04 11.15 -21.46
CA LYS A 689 -18.65 11.53 -22.83
C LYS A 689 -17.83 10.38 -23.37
N THR A 690 -18.44 9.52 -24.20
CA THR A 690 -17.83 8.24 -24.51
C THR A 690 -18.18 7.76 -25.91
N PHE A 691 -17.39 6.89 -26.47
CA PHE A 691 -17.69 6.11 -27.65
C PHE A 691 -18.60 4.90 -27.30
N ASP A 692 -18.98 4.10 -28.29
CA ASP A 692 -19.88 2.94 -28.11
C ASP A 692 -19.20 1.82 -27.31
N VAL A 693 -19.26 1.91 -25.96
CA VAL A 693 -18.80 0.90 -24.99
C VAL A 693 -19.86 0.70 -23.90
N PRO A 694 -19.84 -0.43 -23.19
CA PRO A 694 -20.75 -0.63 -22.08
C PRO A 694 -20.55 0.42 -20.98
N LEU A 695 -21.68 0.95 -20.48
CA LEU A 695 -21.68 1.95 -19.41
C LEU A 695 -21.58 1.30 -18.03
N LEU A 696 -22.34 0.21 -17.82
CA LEU A 696 -22.45 -0.48 -16.56
C LEU A 696 -22.47 -2.00 -16.74
N PHE A 697 -21.58 -2.66 -16.04
CA PHE A 697 -21.54 -4.11 -15.90
C PHE A 697 -21.63 -4.48 -14.43
N ALA A 698 -22.47 -5.47 -14.05
CA ALA A 698 -22.56 -5.91 -12.67
C ALA A 698 -22.76 -7.43 -12.55
N ILE A 699 -22.06 -8.02 -11.58
CA ILE A 699 -22.24 -9.40 -11.14
C ILE A 699 -22.65 -9.38 -9.65
N SER A 700 -23.60 -10.25 -9.27
CA SER A 700 -23.99 -10.50 -7.88
C SER A 700 -24.24 -9.22 -7.07
N THR A 701 -25.13 -8.38 -7.60
CA THR A 701 -25.44 -7.06 -7.02
C THR A 701 -26.94 -6.92 -6.77
N ASP A 702 -27.29 -6.46 -5.58
CA ASP A 702 -28.68 -6.13 -5.21
C ASP A 702 -28.86 -4.63 -5.01
N ASN A 703 -30.03 -4.09 -5.34
CA ASN A 703 -30.38 -2.68 -5.23
C ASN A 703 -29.38 -1.75 -5.94
N LEU A 704 -29.35 -1.86 -7.28
CA LEU A 704 -28.47 -1.10 -8.18
C LEU A 704 -29.27 -0.02 -8.91
N LYS A 705 -28.86 1.25 -8.78
CA LYS A 705 -29.57 2.39 -9.38
C LYS A 705 -28.64 3.17 -10.31
N PHE A 706 -29.07 3.35 -11.57
CA PHE A 706 -28.40 4.18 -12.58
C PHE A 706 -29.37 5.28 -13.02
N VAL A 707 -29.27 6.47 -12.39
CA VAL A 707 -30.36 7.46 -12.47
C VAL A 707 -29.83 8.87 -12.77
N ASN A 708 -30.59 9.66 -13.53
CA ASN A 708 -30.33 11.07 -13.81
C ASN A 708 -28.94 11.33 -14.45
N ASN A 709 -28.34 10.36 -15.13
CA ASN A 709 -27.05 10.53 -15.79
C ASN A 709 -27.23 11.15 -17.17
N LYS A 710 -26.18 11.83 -17.66
CA LYS A 710 -26.11 12.34 -19.03
C LYS A 710 -25.07 11.54 -19.81
N ILE A 711 -25.48 10.92 -20.91
CA ILE A 711 -24.62 10.13 -21.79
C ILE A 711 -24.48 10.86 -23.12
N ILE A 712 -23.26 11.18 -23.54
CA ILE A 712 -22.95 11.86 -24.80
C ILE A 712 -22.03 10.95 -25.59
N TYR A 713 -22.56 10.30 -26.62
CA TYR A 713 -21.77 9.44 -27.47
C TYR A 713 -20.96 10.26 -28.48
N ASN A 714 -19.72 9.82 -28.72
CA ASN A 714 -18.82 10.33 -29.74
C ASN A 714 -18.27 9.17 -30.59
N ASN A 715 -17.44 9.49 -31.58
CA ASN A 715 -16.79 8.52 -32.47
C ASN A 715 -15.27 8.57 -32.37
N ASP A 716 -14.72 8.97 -31.21
CA ASP A 716 -13.28 9.15 -31.03
C ASP A 716 -12.54 7.80 -31.08
N PHE A 717 -13.21 6.72 -30.72
CA PHE A 717 -12.69 5.36 -30.79
C PHE A 717 -13.68 4.39 -31.44
N ARG A 718 -13.15 3.27 -31.92
CA ARG A 718 -13.99 2.20 -32.47
C ARG A 718 -14.88 1.60 -31.38
N GLY A 719 -16.16 1.58 -31.60
CA GLY A 719 -17.15 0.95 -30.72
C GLY A 719 -16.92 -0.54 -30.48
N TRP A 720 -17.37 -1.04 -29.35
CA TRP A 720 -17.29 -2.46 -29.01
C TRP A 720 -18.48 -3.27 -29.52
N GLY A 721 -19.59 -2.61 -29.91
CA GLY A 721 -20.81 -3.26 -30.38
C GLY A 721 -21.45 -4.14 -29.30
N GLN A 722 -21.38 -3.73 -28.04
CA GLN A 722 -21.95 -4.44 -26.90
C GLN A 722 -23.13 -3.66 -26.30
N LYS A 723 -23.97 -4.33 -25.54
CA LYS A 723 -25.07 -3.68 -24.83
C LYS A 723 -24.53 -2.71 -23.78
N PRO A 724 -25.13 -1.53 -23.61
CA PRO A 724 -24.70 -0.53 -22.62
C PRO A 724 -24.84 -1.00 -21.18
N PHE A 725 -25.79 -1.89 -20.89
CA PHE A 725 -26.03 -2.46 -19.58
C PHE A 725 -25.86 -3.99 -19.63
N GLN A 726 -25.13 -4.54 -18.66
CA GLN A 726 -24.89 -5.98 -18.60
C GLN A 726 -25.00 -6.45 -17.15
N PHE A 727 -25.94 -7.35 -16.86
CA PHE A 727 -26.22 -7.82 -15.53
C PHE A 727 -26.17 -9.34 -15.46
N ARG A 728 -25.42 -9.85 -14.48
CA ARG A 728 -25.29 -11.26 -14.24
C ARG A 728 -25.61 -11.58 -12.79
N ARG A 729 -26.70 -12.30 -12.54
CA ARG A 729 -27.18 -12.58 -11.19
C ARG A 729 -27.31 -11.30 -10.35
N CYS A 730 -28.13 -10.38 -10.80
CA CYS A 730 -28.43 -9.12 -10.09
C CYS A 730 -29.93 -9.01 -9.82
N ALA A 731 -30.33 -8.17 -8.85
CA ALA A 731 -31.72 -7.91 -8.51
C ALA A 731 -31.95 -6.42 -8.18
N ASN A 732 -33.22 -6.02 -8.19
CA ASN A 732 -33.69 -4.68 -7.84
C ASN A 732 -32.93 -3.57 -8.59
N ILE A 733 -32.85 -3.67 -9.92
CA ILE A 733 -32.15 -2.74 -10.80
C ILE A 733 -33.10 -1.65 -11.25
N LEU A 734 -32.70 -0.38 -11.10
CA LEU A 734 -33.42 0.78 -11.60
C LEU A 734 -32.56 1.61 -12.55
N ILE A 735 -32.99 1.77 -13.80
CA ILE A 735 -32.42 2.68 -14.80
C ILE A 735 -33.46 3.77 -15.05
N LYS A 736 -33.19 5.03 -14.63
CA LYS A 736 -34.24 6.06 -14.63
C LYS A 736 -33.73 7.43 -15.04
N ASN A 737 -34.53 8.17 -15.82
CA ASN A 737 -34.32 9.59 -16.16
C ASN A 737 -32.92 9.89 -16.73
N ASN A 738 -32.32 8.99 -17.49
CA ASN A 738 -31.02 9.22 -18.09
C ASN A 738 -31.16 9.91 -19.46
N LYS A 739 -30.39 10.98 -19.68
CA LYS A 739 -30.42 11.75 -20.92
C LYS A 739 -29.33 11.28 -21.87
N VAL A 740 -29.67 10.88 -23.07
CA VAL A 740 -28.73 10.36 -24.08
C VAL A 740 -28.64 11.31 -25.29
N GLN A 741 -27.43 11.52 -25.78
CA GLN A 741 -27.14 12.27 -26.99
C GLN A 741 -26.27 11.42 -27.95
N PRO A 742 -26.70 11.19 -29.21
CA PRO A 742 -28.00 11.61 -29.82
C PRO A 742 -29.19 11.02 -29.05
N PRO A 743 -30.37 11.67 -29.10
CA PRO A 743 -31.54 11.26 -28.34
C PRO A 743 -31.98 9.84 -28.63
N ARG A 744 -32.13 9.03 -27.57
CA ARG A 744 -32.73 7.69 -27.62
C ARG A 744 -33.35 7.35 -26.27
N THR A 745 -34.28 6.44 -26.24
CA THR A 745 -34.84 5.84 -25.02
C THR A 745 -34.20 4.48 -24.76
N TRP A 746 -34.07 4.13 -23.52
CA TRP A 746 -33.61 2.81 -23.09
C TRP A 746 -34.77 1.82 -23.03
N SER A 747 -34.50 0.57 -23.35
CA SER A 747 -35.43 -0.54 -23.19
C SER A 747 -34.71 -1.75 -22.62
N ILE A 748 -35.44 -2.82 -22.31
CA ILE A 748 -34.86 -4.07 -21.82
C ILE A 748 -33.91 -4.69 -22.86
N GLU A 749 -34.09 -4.36 -24.15
CA GLU A 749 -33.19 -4.80 -25.23
C GLU A 749 -31.80 -4.17 -25.16
N ASP A 750 -31.65 -3.05 -24.44
CA ASP A 750 -30.35 -2.44 -24.19
C ASP A 750 -29.59 -3.15 -23.04
N CYS A 751 -30.23 -4.11 -22.38
CA CYS A 751 -29.65 -4.91 -21.33
C CYS A 751 -29.24 -6.30 -21.84
N LYS A 752 -28.05 -6.77 -21.44
CA LYS A 752 -27.67 -8.17 -21.50
C LYS A 752 -27.91 -8.79 -20.14
N LEU A 753 -28.82 -9.74 -20.06
CA LEU A 753 -29.21 -10.39 -18.80
C LEU A 753 -28.70 -11.84 -18.79
N GLU A 754 -28.01 -12.21 -17.71
CA GLU A 754 -27.55 -13.58 -17.46
C GLU A 754 -27.90 -13.94 -16.00
N ASN A 755 -28.73 -14.95 -15.79
CA ASN A 755 -29.25 -15.33 -14.48
C ASN A 755 -29.84 -14.13 -13.68
N THR A 756 -30.37 -13.15 -14.42
CA THR A 756 -31.05 -11.95 -13.92
C THR A 756 -32.44 -11.92 -14.58
N PRO A 757 -33.52 -12.20 -13.88
CA PRO A 757 -34.87 -12.12 -14.47
C PRO A 757 -35.19 -10.71 -14.96
N ALA A 758 -35.92 -10.60 -16.07
CA ALA A 758 -36.25 -9.31 -16.68
C ALA A 758 -37.10 -8.40 -15.78
N ASP A 759 -37.92 -8.97 -14.93
CA ASP A 759 -38.76 -8.27 -13.92
C ASP A 759 -37.91 -7.64 -12.78
N GLN A 760 -36.66 -8.04 -12.64
CA GLN A 760 -35.70 -7.39 -11.73
C GLN A 760 -35.09 -6.11 -12.30
N VAL A 761 -35.37 -5.76 -13.56
CA VAL A 761 -34.85 -4.57 -14.25
C VAL A 761 -35.99 -3.63 -14.60
N ARG A 762 -36.06 -2.51 -13.91
CA ARG A 762 -37.04 -1.43 -14.16
C ARG A 762 -36.37 -0.29 -14.93
N ILE A 763 -36.94 0.07 -16.07
CA ILE A 763 -36.46 1.17 -16.92
C ILE A 763 -37.53 2.25 -17.00
N GLU A 764 -37.16 3.47 -16.64
CA GLU A 764 -38.02 4.67 -16.68
C GLU A 764 -37.23 5.79 -17.41
N ASN A 765 -37.64 6.12 -18.64
CA ASN A 765 -36.95 7.13 -19.46
C ASN A 765 -37.31 8.56 -19.06
#